data_c7c4c85f09c1c2e254a004535d8a3fd8
#
_entry.id   c7c4c85f09c1c2e254a004535d8a3fd8
#
_cell.length_a   1.000
_cell.length_b   1.000
_cell.length_c   1.000
_cell.angle_alpha   90.00
_cell.angle_beta   90.00
_cell.angle_gamma   90.00
#
_symmetry.space_group_name_H-M   'P 1'
#
loop_
_entity.id
_entity.type
_entity.pdbx_description
1 polymer ?
#
loop_
_entity_poly.entity_id
_entity_poly.type
_entity_poly.pdbx_seq_one_letter_code
_entity_poly.pdbx_strand_id
1 'polypeptide(L)'
;MKIPFNAKYAAAALVLGGTVCNVQTANAQEKPGINVSYMDKKVKPGDDFFRYVNGTWVDNTQIPSDKTRWGSFDELRENTNNDALAILKEAAANKNLKSTSDQGKAANLYKTIMDTVSRNKQGIAPLKPYLAKIDKVKNAKDLEKLLIEMEPQGGIGFFGMGIGADAKDSNRNIVNIGPGSLGLPDRDYYVSDDADSKEKRELYVKHVARMLKYLGYKDADALKQANSILALETAMAQPRLDRVERRDRRKTYNFMTVADLQKLTPSINWVTYFNGIGIKFKATDSLNVSQPKYMEAFEQMLKANKVDEWKAYMKWTVLNHSSDLLSTDIETANWEFYSKTLRGALKEETRDKNALQTINGTVGEALGKLYVEKKFPAEAKAKAEAMIKNVMQAFENRINRLPWMAKSTRENAVTKLRKLNVKIGYPDKWKDYSALTLQSPAEGGTFFSNMQNVTKWSFKDDLDKLYKPVDKTEWGMSPQTVNAYFNPSYNEIVFPAAILQPPFYDYKADEAVNYGGIGAVIGHEISHGFDDSGSRYNAEGNLVNWWSDEDLEKFTGLGGNLADQYSALQPLPGIYVDGKFTLGENIGDLGGVNAAYDGLQLYLKQNGNPGLIDGYTPEQRFFISWATIWRTKARDEAVKNQVKTDPHSPGMYRAYVPLQNVDAFYDAFNIKPGDGMYVSPDKRVKIW
;
A
#
# COMPACT_ATOMS: atom_id res chain seq x y z
N MET A 1 68.23 41.28 -24.09
CA MET A 1 69.06 42.22 -23.32
C MET A 1 68.56 42.33 -21.91
N LYS A 2 69.29 41.78 -20.96
CA LYS A 2 69.45 42.01 -19.54
C LYS A 2 68.38 42.90 -18.82
N ILE A 3 67.58 42.29 -17.90
CA ILE A 3 67.55 42.45 -16.42
C ILE A 3 68.05 43.87 -15.86
N PRO A 4 67.54 44.46 -14.69
CA PRO A 4 66.87 43.90 -13.51
C PRO A 4 65.89 44.87 -12.76
N PHE A 5 65.05 44.28 -11.87
CA PHE A 5 64.94 44.41 -10.39
C PHE A 5 64.38 45.68 -9.70
N ASN A 6 63.52 45.35 -8.76
CA ASN A 6 63.17 45.99 -7.43
C ASN A 6 62.19 47.16 -7.43
N ALA A 7 61.27 47.32 -6.49
CA ALA A 7 61.02 46.81 -5.16
C ALA A 7 59.65 47.37 -4.64
N LYS A 8 59.02 46.60 -3.77
CA LYS A 8 58.18 47.00 -2.61
C LYS A 8 57.17 48.16 -2.74
N TYR A 9 55.89 47.84 -2.71
CA TYR A 9 54.93 48.54 -1.82
C TYR A 9 53.92 47.51 -1.28
N ALA A 10 53.77 47.47 0.05
CA ALA A 10 52.79 46.71 0.76
C ALA A 10 51.42 47.40 0.63
N ALA A 11 50.43 46.64 0.18
CA ALA A 11 49.03 47.02 0.30
C ALA A 11 48.33 45.95 1.13
N ALA A 12 47.73 46.34 2.24
CA ALA A 12 46.97 45.53 3.14
C ALA A 12 45.76 44.92 2.41
N ALA A 13 45.73 43.59 2.24
CA ALA A 13 44.52 42.88 1.83
C ALA A 13 43.67 42.62 3.05
N LEU A 14 42.49 43.26 3.13
CA LEU A 14 41.40 42.89 4.00
C LEU A 14 40.90 41.49 3.61
N VAL A 15 41.26 40.50 4.42
CA VAL A 15 40.66 39.15 4.35
C VAL A 15 39.28 39.27 4.95
N LEU A 16 38.25 39.38 4.11
CA LEU A 16 36.88 39.07 4.44
C LEU A 16 36.79 37.55 4.55
N GLY A 17 36.94 37.05 5.77
CA GLY A 17 36.65 35.64 6.11
C GLY A 17 35.17 35.38 5.93
N GLY A 18 34.80 34.92 4.74
CA GLY A 18 33.53 34.27 4.50
C GLY A 18 33.54 32.93 5.25
N THR A 19 32.95 32.89 6.45
CA THR A 19 32.61 31.66 7.13
C THR A 19 31.58 30.96 6.27
N VAL A 20 32.03 30.02 5.41
CA VAL A 20 31.16 29.01 4.84
C VAL A 20 30.70 28.16 6.03
N CYS A 21 29.52 28.45 6.57
CA CYS A 21 28.79 27.51 7.39
C CYS A 21 28.50 26.29 6.51
N ASN A 22 29.40 25.32 6.55
CA ASN A 22 29.05 23.95 6.26
C ASN A 22 27.97 23.57 7.29
N VAL A 23 26.70 23.72 6.91
CA VAL A 23 25.63 22.97 7.55
C VAL A 23 25.87 21.52 7.16
N GLN A 24 26.80 20.86 7.85
CA GLN A 24 26.71 19.43 8.05
C GLN A 24 25.36 19.23 8.76
N THR A 25 24.35 18.80 8.00
CA THR A 25 23.27 18.03 8.58
C THR A 25 23.93 16.81 9.17
N ALA A 26 24.35 16.93 10.43
CA ALA A 26 24.62 15.78 11.27
C ALA A 26 23.34 14.96 11.19
N ASN A 27 23.38 13.83 10.51
CA ASN A 27 22.50 12.72 10.81
C ASN A 27 22.82 12.39 12.27
N ALA A 28 22.11 13.02 13.20
CA ALA A 28 22.09 12.62 14.57
C ALA A 28 21.54 11.19 14.52
N GLN A 29 22.42 10.22 14.68
CA GLN A 29 22.07 8.83 14.86
C GLN A 29 21.10 8.84 16.04
N GLU A 30 19.80 8.63 15.78
CA GLU A 30 18.80 8.66 16.84
C GLU A 30 19.28 7.73 17.95
N LYS A 31 19.35 8.22 19.18
CA LYS A 31 19.75 7.40 20.33
C LYS A 31 18.81 6.19 20.36
N PRO A 32 19.33 4.97 20.56
CA PRO A 32 18.48 3.80 20.72
C PRO A 32 17.52 4.04 21.89
N GLY A 33 16.23 4.25 21.60
CA GLY A 33 15.24 4.54 22.62
C GLY A 33 14.27 5.64 22.23
N ILE A 34 13.69 6.31 23.25
CA ILE A 34 12.71 7.40 23.08
C ILE A 34 13.43 8.69 22.73
N ASN A 35 12.98 9.37 21.67
CA ASN A 35 13.46 10.71 21.38
C ASN A 35 12.64 11.77 22.13
N VAL A 36 13.08 12.10 23.34
CA VAL A 36 12.41 13.09 24.21
C VAL A 36 12.38 14.50 23.61
N SER A 37 13.21 14.81 22.60
CA SER A 37 13.22 16.14 21.95
C SER A 37 11.99 16.38 21.05
N TYR A 38 11.27 15.34 20.68
CA TYR A 38 10.04 15.45 19.88
C TYR A 38 8.80 15.74 20.73
N MET A 39 8.92 15.56 22.06
CA MET A 39 7.82 15.70 23.00
C MET A 39 7.48 17.16 23.30
N ASP A 40 6.19 17.45 23.42
CA ASP A 40 5.72 18.73 23.99
C ASP A 40 5.36 18.53 25.46
N LYS A 41 6.32 18.80 26.35
CA LYS A 41 6.13 18.64 27.81
C LYS A 41 5.16 19.65 28.44
N LYS A 42 4.65 20.64 27.68
CA LYS A 42 3.62 21.58 28.13
C LYS A 42 2.22 20.95 28.06
N VAL A 43 2.05 19.95 27.20
CA VAL A 43 0.82 19.17 27.09
C VAL A 43 0.87 18.02 28.09
N LYS A 44 -0.21 17.77 28.81
CA LYS A 44 -0.28 16.60 29.70
C LYS A 44 -0.61 15.34 28.87
N PRO A 45 -0.04 14.18 29.19
CA PRO A 45 -0.34 12.92 28.51
C PRO A 45 -1.83 12.56 28.58
N GLY A 46 -2.53 12.98 29.62
CA GLY A 46 -3.96 12.77 29.80
C GLY A 46 -4.84 13.69 28.97
N ASP A 47 -4.35 14.84 28.49
CA ASP A 47 -5.14 15.78 27.70
C ASP A 47 -5.06 15.45 26.19
N ASP A 48 -3.84 15.28 25.66
CA ASP A 48 -3.58 14.94 24.27
C ASP A 48 -2.27 14.14 24.17
N PHE A 49 -2.38 12.82 24.10
CA PHE A 49 -1.21 11.96 24.09
C PHE A 49 -0.40 12.05 22.81
N PHE A 50 -1.05 12.27 21.65
CA PHE A 50 -0.32 12.47 20.40
C PHE A 50 0.56 13.71 20.45
N ARG A 51 -0.01 14.83 20.93
CA ARG A 51 0.74 16.09 21.10
C ARG A 51 1.81 15.97 22.17
N TYR A 52 1.52 15.31 23.29
CA TYR A 52 2.51 15.07 24.34
C TYR A 52 3.76 14.39 23.80
N VAL A 53 3.60 13.32 23.00
CA VAL A 53 4.73 12.55 22.46
C VAL A 53 5.37 13.22 21.25
N ASN A 54 4.60 13.85 20.36
CA ASN A 54 5.06 14.28 19.04
C ASN A 54 4.94 15.79 18.81
N GLY A 55 4.46 16.58 19.77
CA GLY A 55 4.05 17.96 19.56
C GLY A 55 5.16 18.88 19.07
N THR A 56 6.34 18.82 19.67
CA THR A 56 7.50 19.60 19.23
C THR A 56 7.94 19.22 17.81
N TRP A 57 7.92 17.94 17.47
CA TRP A 57 8.22 17.49 16.10
C TRP A 57 7.17 17.99 15.10
N VAL A 58 5.87 17.90 15.43
CA VAL A 58 4.78 18.40 14.57
C VAL A 58 4.92 19.87 14.27
N ASP A 59 5.26 20.69 15.28
CA ASP A 59 5.37 22.13 15.13
C ASP A 59 6.59 22.55 14.31
N ASN A 60 7.70 21.83 14.46
CA ASN A 60 8.97 22.18 13.82
C ASN A 60 9.20 21.49 12.47
N THR A 61 8.40 20.47 12.12
CA THR A 61 8.61 19.69 10.90
C THR A 61 7.78 20.26 9.74
N GLN A 62 8.42 20.42 8.59
CA GLN A 62 7.76 20.73 7.32
C GLN A 62 7.64 19.47 6.47
N ILE A 63 6.50 19.32 5.80
CA ILE A 63 6.31 18.25 4.81
C ILE A 63 7.18 18.59 3.59
N PRO A 64 8.11 17.72 3.15
CA PRO A 64 8.90 17.94 1.95
C PRO A 64 8.00 18.26 0.74
N SER A 65 8.50 19.09 -0.19
CA SER A 65 7.68 19.57 -1.31
C SER A 65 7.24 18.49 -2.26
N ASP A 66 8.01 17.40 -2.37
CA ASP A 66 7.73 16.21 -3.18
C ASP A 66 6.86 15.17 -2.43
N LYS A 67 6.50 15.44 -1.19
CA LYS A 67 5.67 14.56 -0.36
C LYS A 67 4.30 15.17 -0.06
N THR A 68 3.32 14.31 0.15
CA THR A 68 1.95 14.69 0.54
C THR A 68 1.72 14.53 2.04
N ARG A 69 2.57 13.73 2.69
CA ARG A 69 2.64 13.53 4.14
C ARG A 69 4.09 13.29 4.56
N TRP A 70 4.35 13.43 5.86
CA TRP A 70 5.65 13.15 6.45
C TRP A 70 5.47 12.62 7.87
N GLY A 71 6.20 11.58 8.23
CA GLY A 71 6.12 10.95 9.53
C GLY A 71 7.07 9.76 9.66
N SER A 72 6.96 8.97 10.72
CA SER A 72 7.90 7.89 11.02
C SER A 72 8.02 6.84 9.91
N PHE A 73 6.89 6.44 9.30
CA PHE A 73 6.89 5.55 8.13
C PHE A 73 7.57 6.18 6.91
N ASP A 74 7.36 7.47 6.70
CA ASP A 74 7.89 8.17 5.53
C ASP A 74 9.38 8.43 5.68
N GLU A 75 9.85 8.76 6.90
CA GLU A 75 11.27 8.89 7.23
C GLU A 75 12.03 7.58 7.03
N LEU A 76 11.51 6.46 7.56
CA LEU A 76 12.13 5.15 7.35
C LEU A 76 12.10 4.75 5.88
N ARG A 77 10.98 4.99 5.18
CA ARG A 77 10.89 4.71 3.73
C ARG A 77 11.89 5.53 2.93
N GLU A 78 12.07 6.80 3.26
CA GLU A 78 13.07 7.65 2.59
C GLU A 78 14.49 7.13 2.79
N ASN A 79 14.84 6.74 4.04
CA ASN A 79 16.15 6.16 4.35
C ASN A 79 16.36 4.83 3.61
N THR A 80 15.37 3.94 3.63
CA THR A 80 15.39 2.67 2.91
C THR A 80 15.53 2.87 1.39
N ASN A 81 14.80 3.83 0.82
CA ASN A 81 14.86 4.15 -0.60
C ASN A 81 16.23 4.72 -0.97
N ASN A 82 16.84 5.55 -0.14
CA ASN A 82 18.20 6.07 -0.38
C ASN A 82 19.24 4.94 -0.38
N ASP A 83 19.13 3.99 0.55
CA ASP A 83 20.00 2.81 0.61
C ASP A 83 19.80 1.90 -0.62
N ALA A 84 18.56 1.59 -0.96
CA ALA A 84 18.22 0.75 -2.11
C ALA A 84 18.64 1.40 -3.43
N LEU A 85 18.48 2.72 -3.55
CA LEU A 85 18.91 3.48 -4.73
C LEU A 85 20.43 3.51 -4.87
N ALA A 86 21.17 3.65 -3.77
CA ALA A 86 22.63 3.57 -3.80
C ALA A 86 23.10 2.19 -4.29
N ILE A 87 22.48 1.11 -3.80
CA ILE A 87 22.75 -0.27 -4.24
C ILE A 87 22.41 -0.45 -5.73
N LEU A 88 21.28 0.07 -6.18
CA LEU A 88 20.85 0.00 -7.57
C LEU A 88 21.80 0.76 -8.52
N LYS A 89 22.24 1.95 -8.12
CA LYS A 89 23.22 2.75 -8.88
C LYS A 89 24.58 2.06 -8.97
N GLU A 90 25.04 1.45 -7.89
CA GLU A 90 26.25 0.63 -7.88
C GLU A 90 26.14 -0.54 -8.87
N ALA A 91 25.02 -1.27 -8.83
CA ALA A 91 24.74 -2.35 -9.77
C ALA A 91 24.67 -1.86 -11.21
N ALA A 92 24.03 -0.71 -11.47
CA ALA A 92 23.93 -0.12 -12.81
C ALA A 92 25.27 0.36 -13.37
N ALA A 93 26.20 0.77 -12.52
CA ALA A 93 27.55 1.19 -12.90
C ALA A 93 28.53 0.01 -13.12
N ASN A 94 28.20 -1.17 -12.59
CA ASN A 94 29.07 -2.35 -12.68
C ASN A 94 29.08 -2.93 -14.11
N LYS A 95 30.18 -2.73 -14.82
CA LYS A 95 30.37 -3.22 -16.20
C LYS A 95 30.50 -4.74 -16.29
N ASN A 96 30.82 -5.42 -15.19
CA ASN A 96 30.98 -6.88 -15.14
C ASN A 96 29.64 -7.58 -14.80
N LEU A 97 28.60 -6.85 -14.46
CA LEU A 97 27.30 -7.41 -14.18
C LEU A 97 26.66 -7.97 -15.45
N LYS A 98 26.35 -9.27 -15.44
CA LYS A 98 25.68 -9.90 -16.59
C LYS A 98 24.28 -9.30 -16.79
N SER A 99 23.99 -8.79 -17.98
CA SER A 99 22.70 -8.22 -18.36
C SER A 99 21.51 -9.18 -18.10
N THR A 100 21.74 -10.49 -18.23
CA THR A 100 20.72 -11.53 -18.02
C THR A 100 20.55 -11.97 -16.58
N SER A 101 21.41 -11.56 -15.64
CA SER A 101 21.22 -11.82 -14.21
C SER A 101 20.06 -10.98 -13.66
N ASP A 102 19.46 -11.40 -12.54
CA ASP A 102 18.34 -10.66 -11.94
C ASP A 102 18.73 -9.22 -11.58
N GLN A 103 19.90 -9.04 -11.00
CA GLN A 103 20.46 -7.71 -10.71
C GLN A 103 20.74 -6.91 -11.99
N GLY A 104 21.20 -7.60 -13.06
CA GLY A 104 21.39 -6.99 -14.38
C GLY A 104 20.08 -6.51 -15.00
N LYS A 105 19.00 -7.28 -14.83
CA LYS A 105 17.65 -6.87 -15.27
C LYS A 105 17.17 -5.63 -14.54
N ALA A 106 17.34 -5.55 -13.20
CA ALA A 106 17.02 -4.34 -12.43
C ALA A 106 17.86 -3.13 -12.90
N ALA A 107 19.17 -3.31 -13.14
CA ALA A 107 20.04 -2.29 -13.67
C ALA A 107 19.64 -1.83 -15.10
N ASN A 108 19.23 -2.75 -15.97
CA ASN A 108 18.77 -2.43 -17.32
C ASN A 108 17.47 -1.61 -17.29
N LEU A 109 16.51 -2.01 -16.45
CA LEU A 109 15.27 -1.25 -16.26
C LEU A 109 15.57 0.16 -15.74
N TYR A 110 16.43 0.30 -14.74
CA TYR A 110 16.89 1.60 -14.25
C TYR A 110 17.46 2.48 -15.36
N LYS A 111 18.38 1.95 -16.17
CA LYS A 111 18.99 2.69 -17.28
C LYS A 111 17.97 3.17 -18.30
N THR A 112 16.96 2.35 -18.64
CA THR A 112 15.90 2.75 -19.59
C THR A 112 14.95 3.81 -19.02
N ILE A 113 14.69 3.81 -17.70
CA ILE A 113 13.90 4.86 -17.04
C ILE A 113 14.66 6.19 -17.03
N MET A 114 15.98 6.14 -16.83
CA MET A 114 16.84 7.32 -16.80
C MET A 114 17.09 7.92 -18.21
N ASP A 115 16.86 7.16 -19.29
CA ASP A 115 17.02 7.63 -20.67
C ASP A 115 15.81 8.46 -21.14
N THR A 116 15.71 9.67 -20.59
CA THR A 116 14.64 10.62 -20.96
C THR A 116 14.81 11.16 -22.39
N VAL A 117 16.02 11.15 -22.95
CA VAL A 117 16.28 11.63 -24.32
C VAL A 117 15.58 10.74 -25.34
N SER A 118 15.82 9.44 -25.27
CA SER A 118 15.15 8.47 -26.17
C SER A 118 13.65 8.47 -25.94
N ARG A 119 13.21 8.55 -24.69
CA ARG A 119 11.80 8.57 -24.28
C ARG A 119 11.06 9.80 -24.84
N ASN A 120 11.64 10.99 -24.73
CA ASN A 120 11.07 12.22 -25.28
C ASN A 120 11.03 12.21 -26.81
N LYS A 121 12.04 11.63 -27.47
CA LYS A 121 12.03 11.44 -28.93
C LYS A 121 10.92 10.51 -29.39
N GLN A 122 10.58 9.49 -28.61
CA GLN A 122 9.50 8.56 -28.93
C GLN A 122 8.11 9.19 -28.76
N GLY A 123 7.93 10.09 -27.77
CA GLY A 123 6.64 10.72 -27.47
C GLY A 123 5.52 9.69 -27.33
N ILE A 124 4.45 9.88 -28.09
CA ILE A 124 3.26 8.99 -28.13
C ILE A 124 3.43 7.77 -29.06
N ALA A 125 4.53 7.70 -29.84
CA ALA A 125 4.70 6.65 -30.86
C ALA A 125 4.54 5.21 -30.32
N PRO A 126 4.98 4.86 -29.08
CA PRO A 126 4.79 3.52 -28.55
C PRO A 126 3.32 3.08 -28.44
N LEU A 127 2.37 4.01 -28.32
CA LEU A 127 0.93 3.69 -28.22
C LEU A 127 0.26 3.53 -29.58
N LYS A 128 0.83 4.01 -30.69
CA LYS A 128 0.20 3.97 -32.01
C LYS A 128 -0.34 2.60 -32.43
N PRO A 129 0.39 1.47 -32.18
CA PRO A 129 -0.11 0.14 -32.51
C PRO A 129 -1.40 -0.22 -31.75
N TYR A 130 -1.51 0.16 -30.48
CA TYR A 130 -2.66 -0.07 -29.62
C TYR A 130 -3.86 0.77 -30.07
N LEU A 131 -3.62 2.04 -30.33
CA LEU A 131 -4.65 2.98 -30.82
C LEU A 131 -5.22 2.51 -32.15
N ALA A 132 -4.37 2.05 -33.08
CA ALA A 132 -4.80 1.52 -34.36
C ALA A 132 -5.66 0.26 -34.26
N LYS A 133 -5.46 -0.58 -33.22
CA LYS A 133 -6.31 -1.74 -32.94
C LYS A 133 -7.67 -1.30 -32.41
N ILE A 134 -7.70 -0.33 -31.49
CA ILE A 134 -8.94 0.24 -30.94
C ILE A 134 -9.77 0.87 -32.06
N ASP A 135 -9.16 1.57 -33.01
CA ASP A 135 -9.86 2.21 -34.14
C ASP A 135 -10.59 1.21 -35.05
N LYS A 136 -10.14 -0.04 -35.11
CA LYS A 136 -10.76 -1.11 -35.90
C LYS A 136 -12.04 -1.69 -35.31
N VAL A 137 -12.32 -1.43 -34.02
CA VAL A 137 -13.55 -1.93 -33.37
C VAL A 137 -14.77 -1.27 -33.97
N LYS A 138 -15.75 -2.09 -34.42
CA LYS A 138 -17.02 -1.64 -35.05
C LYS A 138 -18.25 -2.19 -34.32
N ASN A 139 -18.08 -3.21 -33.50
CA ASN A 139 -19.17 -3.93 -32.81
C ASN A 139 -18.61 -4.77 -31.63
N ALA A 140 -19.48 -5.43 -30.89
CA ALA A 140 -19.12 -6.24 -29.73
C ALA A 140 -18.17 -7.40 -30.09
N LYS A 141 -18.29 -8.00 -31.27
CA LYS A 141 -17.40 -9.10 -31.70
C LYS A 141 -15.98 -8.61 -31.98
N ASP A 142 -15.83 -7.41 -32.53
CA ASP A 142 -14.51 -6.79 -32.69
C ASP A 142 -13.93 -6.38 -31.34
N LEU A 143 -14.77 -5.92 -30.40
CA LEU A 143 -14.38 -5.64 -29.03
C LEU A 143 -13.88 -6.91 -28.33
N GLU A 144 -14.59 -8.05 -28.42
CA GLU A 144 -14.17 -9.32 -27.85
C GLU A 144 -12.76 -9.72 -28.33
N LYS A 145 -12.50 -9.62 -29.63
CA LYS A 145 -11.18 -9.89 -30.19
C LYS A 145 -10.11 -8.97 -29.62
N LEU A 146 -10.44 -7.67 -29.49
CA LEU A 146 -9.51 -6.72 -28.89
C LEU A 146 -9.27 -6.99 -27.43
N LEU A 147 -10.28 -7.36 -26.64
CA LEU A 147 -10.14 -7.74 -25.23
C LEU A 147 -9.16 -8.92 -25.08
N ILE A 148 -9.32 -9.97 -25.91
CA ILE A 148 -8.41 -11.14 -25.93
C ILE A 148 -6.96 -10.70 -26.23
N GLU A 149 -6.79 -9.83 -27.24
CA GLU A 149 -5.45 -9.42 -27.66
C GLU A 149 -4.76 -8.50 -26.62
N MET A 150 -5.56 -7.69 -25.92
CA MET A 150 -5.03 -6.71 -24.96
C MET A 150 -4.83 -7.28 -23.55
N GLU A 151 -5.51 -8.36 -23.17
CA GLU A 151 -5.42 -8.92 -21.82
C GLU A 151 -3.97 -9.24 -21.39
N PRO A 152 -3.13 -9.91 -22.19
CA PRO A 152 -1.72 -10.15 -21.85
C PRO A 152 -0.86 -8.88 -21.80
N GLN A 153 -1.41 -7.74 -22.17
CA GLN A 153 -0.75 -6.44 -22.24
C GLN A 153 -1.27 -5.43 -21.20
N GLY A 154 -2.05 -5.92 -20.20
CA GLY A 154 -2.61 -5.13 -19.12
C GLY A 154 -4.09 -4.77 -19.26
N GLY A 155 -4.77 -5.31 -20.28
CA GLY A 155 -6.21 -5.09 -20.51
C GLY A 155 -6.55 -3.68 -21.00
N ILE A 156 -7.83 -3.38 -21.11
CA ILE A 156 -8.36 -2.09 -21.56
C ILE A 156 -9.49 -1.55 -20.68
N GLY A 157 -9.55 -1.99 -19.43
CA GLY A 157 -10.27 -1.30 -18.36
C GLY A 157 -11.74 -1.66 -18.12
N PHE A 158 -12.44 -2.37 -19.02
CA PHE A 158 -13.86 -2.69 -18.81
C PHE A 158 -14.09 -3.66 -17.65
N PHE A 159 -13.24 -4.63 -17.51
CA PHE A 159 -13.18 -5.55 -16.36
C PHE A 159 -11.74 -5.89 -16.04
N GLY A 160 -11.50 -6.41 -14.86
CA GLY A 160 -10.20 -6.92 -14.43
C GLY A 160 -10.26 -8.42 -14.22
N MET A 161 -9.17 -9.11 -14.55
CA MET A 161 -8.99 -10.53 -14.30
C MET A 161 -7.72 -10.76 -13.49
N GLY A 162 -7.75 -11.77 -12.63
CA GLY A 162 -6.57 -12.21 -11.88
C GLY A 162 -6.69 -13.68 -11.51
N ILE A 163 -5.56 -14.30 -11.19
CA ILE A 163 -5.47 -15.67 -10.71
C ILE A 163 -4.93 -15.65 -9.30
N GLY A 164 -5.54 -16.40 -8.41
CA GLY A 164 -5.13 -16.46 -7.00
C GLY A 164 -5.87 -17.53 -6.24
N ALA A 165 -5.53 -17.69 -4.97
CA ALA A 165 -6.12 -18.71 -4.11
C ALA A 165 -7.66 -18.58 -4.04
N ASP A 166 -8.33 -19.70 -4.16
CA ASP A 166 -9.77 -19.79 -3.91
C ASP A 166 -10.06 -19.53 -2.44
N ALA A 167 -10.94 -18.58 -2.15
CA ALA A 167 -11.28 -18.25 -0.78
C ALA A 167 -11.87 -19.41 0.02
N LYS A 168 -12.50 -20.41 -0.64
CA LYS A 168 -13.05 -21.61 0.01
C LYS A 168 -12.15 -22.86 -0.07
N ASP A 169 -11.08 -22.78 -0.84
CA ASP A 169 -10.05 -23.84 -0.94
C ASP A 169 -8.69 -23.18 -1.16
N SER A 170 -8.05 -22.77 -0.09
CA SER A 170 -6.81 -21.99 -0.10
C SER A 170 -5.60 -22.69 -0.74
N ASN A 171 -5.74 -23.97 -1.12
CA ASN A 171 -4.70 -24.73 -1.81
C ASN A 171 -4.88 -24.75 -3.33
N ARG A 172 -6.00 -24.24 -3.83
CA ARG A 172 -6.35 -24.20 -5.25
C ARG A 172 -6.32 -22.78 -5.77
N ASN A 173 -5.72 -22.56 -6.95
CA ASN A 173 -5.84 -21.30 -7.66
C ASN A 173 -7.09 -21.29 -8.54
N ILE A 174 -7.76 -20.14 -8.60
CA ILE A 174 -8.93 -19.91 -9.47
C ILE A 174 -8.79 -18.60 -10.23
N VAL A 175 -9.55 -18.49 -11.31
CA VAL A 175 -9.75 -17.22 -12.00
C VAL A 175 -10.74 -16.36 -11.22
N ASN A 176 -10.39 -15.10 -11.01
CA ASN A 176 -11.25 -14.06 -10.47
C ASN A 176 -11.50 -13.01 -11.55
N ILE A 177 -12.76 -12.61 -11.76
CA ILE A 177 -13.14 -11.53 -12.66
C ILE A 177 -14.01 -10.52 -11.91
N GLY A 178 -13.86 -9.24 -12.23
CA GLY A 178 -14.63 -8.18 -11.59
C GLY A 178 -14.52 -6.85 -12.31
N PRO A 179 -14.97 -5.75 -11.68
CA PRO A 179 -14.90 -4.42 -12.26
C PRO A 179 -13.47 -4.04 -12.67
N GLY A 180 -13.36 -3.39 -13.83
CA GLY A 180 -12.09 -2.82 -14.29
C GLY A 180 -11.70 -1.54 -13.57
N SER A 181 -10.63 -0.89 -14.03
CA SER A 181 -10.16 0.37 -13.47
C SER A 181 -11.12 1.53 -13.75
N LEU A 182 -11.11 2.52 -12.88
CA LEU A 182 -11.68 3.84 -13.10
C LEU A 182 -10.54 4.86 -13.20
N GLY A 183 -10.78 5.99 -13.84
CA GLY A 183 -9.78 7.05 -13.91
C GLY A 183 -9.62 7.82 -12.60
N LEU A 184 -10.70 8.05 -11.83
CA LEU A 184 -10.62 8.55 -10.46
C LEU A 184 -10.41 7.40 -9.47
N PRO A 185 -9.79 7.65 -8.30
CA PRO A 185 -9.29 6.59 -7.41
C PRO A 185 -10.33 5.66 -6.81
N ASP A 186 -11.57 6.12 -6.63
CA ASP A 186 -12.65 5.31 -6.06
C ASP A 186 -14.01 5.64 -6.69
N ARG A 187 -14.95 4.68 -6.54
CA ARG A 187 -16.36 4.82 -6.92
C ARG A 187 -16.99 6.11 -6.38
N ASP A 188 -16.70 6.47 -5.15
CA ASP A 188 -17.35 7.57 -4.47
C ASP A 188 -17.05 8.94 -5.10
N TYR A 189 -15.91 9.10 -5.77
CA TYR A 189 -15.64 10.30 -6.58
C TYR A 189 -16.66 10.51 -7.71
N TYR A 190 -17.28 9.45 -8.23
CA TYR A 190 -18.24 9.50 -9.33
C TYR A 190 -19.68 9.70 -8.86
N VAL A 191 -20.04 9.08 -7.73
CA VAL A 191 -21.44 8.97 -7.30
C VAL A 191 -21.82 9.90 -6.16
N SER A 192 -20.85 10.44 -5.43
CA SER A 192 -21.11 11.37 -4.33
C SER A 192 -21.46 12.77 -4.82
N ASP A 193 -22.41 13.41 -4.11
CA ASP A 193 -22.88 14.76 -4.40
C ASP A 193 -22.19 15.85 -3.58
N ASP A 194 -21.18 15.49 -2.75
CA ASP A 194 -20.40 16.45 -2.00
C ASP A 194 -19.60 17.40 -2.92
N ALA A 195 -19.31 18.60 -2.41
CA ALA A 195 -18.67 19.66 -3.19
C ALA A 195 -17.27 19.26 -3.70
N ASP A 196 -16.49 18.58 -2.87
CA ASP A 196 -15.13 18.13 -3.22
C ASP A 196 -15.17 17.10 -4.37
N SER A 197 -16.08 16.12 -4.32
CA SER A 197 -16.25 15.13 -5.39
C SER A 197 -16.70 15.78 -6.71
N LYS A 198 -17.59 16.76 -6.64
CA LYS A 198 -18.02 17.55 -7.83
C LYS A 198 -16.85 18.31 -8.44
N GLU A 199 -16.08 19.02 -7.63
CA GLU A 199 -14.88 19.73 -8.08
C GLU A 199 -13.86 18.79 -8.72
N LYS A 200 -13.58 17.65 -8.07
CA LYS A 200 -12.63 16.68 -8.61
C LYS A 200 -13.08 16.08 -9.95
N ARG A 201 -14.39 15.86 -10.17
CA ARG A 201 -14.91 15.44 -11.48
C ARG A 201 -14.71 16.51 -12.57
N GLU A 202 -14.94 17.78 -12.26
CA GLU A 202 -14.69 18.87 -13.20
C GLU A 202 -13.21 18.98 -13.59
N LEU A 203 -12.32 18.89 -12.60
CA LEU A 203 -10.88 18.89 -12.82
C LEU A 203 -10.41 17.66 -13.59
N TYR A 204 -11.04 16.50 -13.34
CA TYR A 204 -10.79 15.28 -14.09
C TYR A 204 -11.14 15.41 -15.56
N VAL A 205 -12.32 15.98 -15.91
CA VAL A 205 -12.69 16.23 -17.31
C VAL A 205 -11.66 17.12 -18.01
N LYS A 206 -11.19 18.18 -17.34
CA LYS A 206 -10.13 19.06 -17.87
C LYS A 206 -8.82 18.30 -18.10
N HIS A 207 -8.44 17.43 -17.14
CA HIS A 207 -7.26 16.59 -17.28
C HIS A 207 -7.39 15.61 -18.44
N VAL A 208 -8.49 14.85 -18.54
CA VAL A 208 -8.73 13.91 -19.64
C VAL A 208 -8.68 14.63 -20.98
N ALA A 209 -9.36 15.79 -21.12
CA ALA A 209 -9.33 16.58 -22.34
C ALA A 209 -7.90 17.01 -22.71
N ARG A 210 -7.09 17.45 -21.72
CA ARG A 210 -5.68 17.80 -21.94
C ARG A 210 -4.88 16.59 -22.45
N MET A 211 -5.06 15.43 -21.84
CA MET A 211 -4.35 14.21 -22.22
C MET A 211 -4.74 13.71 -23.61
N LEU A 212 -6.02 13.79 -23.96
CA LEU A 212 -6.50 13.40 -25.30
C LEU A 212 -5.90 14.25 -26.44
N LYS A 213 -5.43 15.47 -26.18
CA LYS A 213 -4.74 16.30 -27.16
C LYS A 213 -3.41 15.68 -27.61
N TYR A 214 -2.72 14.91 -26.75
CA TYR A 214 -1.55 14.12 -27.16
C TYR A 214 -1.89 13.03 -28.18
N LEU A 215 -3.18 12.60 -28.26
CA LEU A 215 -3.67 11.68 -29.27
C LEU A 215 -4.14 12.40 -30.57
N GLY A 216 -3.99 13.72 -30.65
CA GLY A 216 -4.35 14.53 -31.81
C GLY A 216 -5.79 15.08 -31.81
N TYR A 217 -6.55 14.93 -30.72
CA TYR A 217 -7.86 15.55 -30.60
C TYR A 217 -7.75 17.09 -30.52
N LYS A 218 -8.63 17.81 -31.23
CA LYS A 218 -8.79 19.26 -31.09
C LYS A 218 -9.53 19.61 -29.80
N ASP A 219 -9.39 20.84 -29.32
CA ASP A 219 -9.92 21.26 -28.02
C ASP A 219 -11.42 20.91 -27.81
N ALA A 220 -12.27 21.24 -28.77
CA ALA A 220 -13.72 20.96 -28.68
C ALA A 220 -14.01 19.45 -28.66
N ASP A 221 -13.34 18.67 -29.51
CA ASP A 221 -13.49 17.22 -29.58
C ASP A 221 -12.90 16.54 -28.32
N ALA A 222 -11.76 16.99 -27.84
CA ALA A 222 -11.15 16.50 -26.60
C ALA A 222 -12.06 16.69 -25.41
N LEU A 223 -12.67 17.87 -25.26
CA LEU A 223 -13.62 18.14 -24.17
C LEU A 223 -14.90 17.31 -24.31
N LYS A 224 -15.41 17.15 -25.51
CA LYS A 224 -16.59 16.29 -25.79
C LYS A 224 -16.29 14.84 -25.39
N GLN A 225 -15.15 14.31 -25.81
CA GLN A 225 -14.76 12.93 -25.46
C GLN A 225 -14.49 12.77 -23.95
N ALA A 226 -13.88 13.76 -23.29
CA ALA A 226 -13.65 13.72 -21.85
C ALA A 226 -14.96 13.64 -21.04
N ASN A 227 -16.00 14.41 -21.46
CA ASN A 227 -17.32 14.31 -20.85
C ASN A 227 -17.97 12.94 -21.11
N SER A 228 -17.82 12.38 -22.31
CA SER A 228 -18.31 11.03 -22.63
C SER A 228 -17.62 9.96 -21.81
N ILE A 229 -16.31 10.09 -21.59
CA ILE A 229 -15.51 9.19 -20.73
C ILE A 229 -16.00 9.27 -19.28
N LEU A 230 -16.17 10.48 -18.74
CA LEU A 230 -16.70 10.64 -17.37
C LEU A 230 -18.10 10.01 -17.24
N ALA A 231 -18.98 10.19 -18.22
CA ALA A 231 -20.32 9.60 -18.20
C ALA A 231 -20.26 8.06 -18.21
N LEU A 232 -19.40 7.47 -19.05
CA LEU A 232 -19.22 6.02 -19.10
C LEU A 232 -18.61 5.48 -17.80
N GLU A 233 -17.57 6.12 -17.27
CA GLU A 233 -16.96 5.71 -15.99
C GLU A 233 -17.95 5.87 -14.82
N THR A 234 -18.83 6.88 -14.85
CA THR A 234 -19.91 7.03 -13.86
C THR A 234 -20.89 5.85 -13.95
N ALA A 235 -21.29 5.47 -15.16
CA ALA A 235 -22.12 4.28 -15.37
C ALA A 235 -21.42 2.99 -14.90
N MET A 236 -20.10 2.89 -15.05
CA MET A 236 -19.29 1.79 -14.52
C MET A 236 -19.15 1.83 -13.00
N ALA A 237 -19.17 3.00 -12.39
CA ALA A 237 -19.01 3.19 -10.95
C ALA A 237 -20.30 2.85 -10.17
N GLN A 238 -21.46 3.24 -10.67
CA GLN A 238 -22.75 3.10 -10.00
C GLN A 238 -23.08 1.66 -9.53
N PRO A 239 -22.92 0.60 -10.34
CA PRO A 239 -23.28 -0.76 -9.96
C PRO A 239 -22.23 -1.42 -9.05
N ARG A 240 -21.09 -0.78 -8.80
CA ARG A 240 -20.03 -1.34 -7.94
C ARG A 240 -20.44 -1.33 -6.49
N LEU A 241 -19.98 -2.33 -5.75
CA LEU A 241 -20.01 -2.31 -4.30
C LEU A 241 -19.24 -1.09 -3.79
N ASP A 242 -19.75 -0.48 -2.71
CA ASP A 242 -19.00 0.57 -2.02
C ASP A 242 -17.75 0.01 -1.31
N ARG A 243 -16.94 0.91 -0.75
CA ARG A 243 -15.67 0.54 -0.11
C ARG A 243 -15.84 -0.35 1.13
N VAL A 244 -16.93 -0.18 1.90
CA VAL A 244 -17.25 -1.03 3.07
C VAL A 244 -17.69 -2.41 2.61
N GLU A 245 -18.61 -2.47 1.65
CA GLU A 245 -19.12 -3.72 1.09
C GLU A 245 -18.03 -4.58 0.44
N ARG A 246 -17.06 -3.95 -0.23
CA ARG A 246 -15.93 -4.68 -0.85
C ARG A 246 -15.04 -5.39 0.16
N ARG A 247 -15.00 -4.97 1.42
CA ARG A 247 -14.29 -5.66 2.49
C ARG A 247 -14.95 -6.98 2.90
N ASP A 248 -16.27 -7.10 2.73
CA ASP A 248 -16.97 -8.35 3.03
C ASP A 248 -16.77 -9.38 1.92
N ARG A 249 -15.90 -10.34 2.17
CA ARG A 249 -15.59 -11.42 1.21
C ARG A 249 -16.80 -12.27 0.84
N ARG A 250 -17.86 -12.34 1.68
CA ARG A 250 -19.10 -13.03 1.33
C ARG A 250 -19.85 -12.33 0.20
N LYS A 251 -19.71 -11.00 0.07
CA LYS A 251 -20.28 -10.21 -1.03
C LYS A 251 -19.45 -10.31 -2.32
N THR A 252 -18.13 -10.55 -2.18
CA THR A 252 -17.21 -10.60 -3.32
C THR A 252 -16.82 -12.01 -3.75
N TYR A 253 -17.30 -13.04 -3.06
CA TYR A 253 -17.13 -14.43 -3.47
C TYR A 253 -18.42 -14.98 -4.07
N ASN A 254 -18.51 -14.93 -5.40
CA ASN A 254 -19.64 -15.43 -6.17
C ASN A 254 -19.13 -16.45 -7.18
N PHE A 255 -18.92 -17.69 -6.72
CA PHE A 255 -18.41 -18.80 -7.51
C PHE A 255 -19.51 -19.30 -8.45
N MET A 256 -19.24 -19.26 -9.75
CA MET A 256 -20.20 -19.63 -10.78
C MET A 256 -19.51 -20.26 -11.99
N THR A 257 -20.30 -20.90 -12.87
CA THR A 257 -19.78 -21.46 -14.13
C THR A 257 -19.56 -20.37 -15.17
N VAL A 258 -18.70 -20.66 -16.17
CA VAL A 258 -18.54 -19.79 -17.35
C VAL A 258 -19.89 -19.61 -18.08
N ALA A 259 -20.76 -20.65 -18.09
CA ALA A 259 -22.10 -20.54 -18.64
C ALA A 259 -22.99 -19.56 -17.86
N ASP A 260 -22.82 -19.44 -16.54
CA ASP A 260 -23.56 -18.45 -15.74
C ASP A 260 -23.03 -17.04 -16.00
N LEU A 261 -21.71 -16.85 -16.08
CA LEU A 261 -21.13 -15.58 -16.49
C LEU A 261 -21.60 -15.16 -17.89
N GLN A 262 -21.74 -16.13 -18.83
CA GLN A 262 -22.28 -15.90 -20.16
C GLN A 262 -23.72 -15.33 -20.14
N LYS A 263 -24.54 -15.72 -19.15
CA LYS A 263 -25.89 -15.16 -18.98
C LYS A 263 -25.87 -13.72 -18.51
N LEU A 264 -24.89 -13.34 -17.68
CA LEU A 264 -24.72 -11.97 -17.17
C LEU A 264 -24.26 -11.01 -18.29
N THR A 265 -23.38 -11.48 -19.18
CA THR A 265 -22.78 -10.66 -20.25
C THR A 265 -22.79 -11.42 -21.58
N PRO A 266 -23.96 -11.60 -22.23
CA PRO A 266 -24.11 -12.39 -23.45
C PRO A 266 -23.39 -11.81 -24.68
N SER A 267 -23.06 -10.51 -24.69
CA SER A 267 -22.36 -9.87 -25.82
C SER A 267 -20.89 -10.31 -25.96
N ILE A 268 -20.31 -10.93 -24.94
CA ILE A 268 -18.94 -11.46 -24.94
C ILE A 268 -19.03 -12.99 -24.86
N ASN A 269 -18.38 -13.71 -25.76
CA ASN A 269 -18.26 -15.16 -25.67
C ASN A 269 -17.13 -15.53 -24.70
N TRP A 270 -17.48 -15.82 -23.46
CA TRP A 270 -16.51 -16.04 -22.40
C TRP A 270 -15.66 -17.30 -22.61
N VAL A 271 -16.18 -18.36 -23.20
CA VAL A 271 -15.38 -19.54 -23.57
C VAL A 271 -14.32 -19.17 -24.60
N THR A 272 -14.70 -18.40 -25.63
CA THR A 272 -13.77 -17.88 -26.64
C THR A 272 -12.74 -16.95 -26.02
N TYR A 273 -13.17 -16.05 -25.13
CA TYR A 273 -12.28 -15.12 -24.43
C TYR A 273 -11.22 -15.87 -23.62
N PHE A 274 -11.64 -16.76 -22.70
CA PHE A 274 -10.70 -17.48 -21.84
C PHE A 274 -9.73 -18.36 -22.66
N ASN A 275 -10.22 -19.10 -23.65
CA ASN A 275 -9.35 -19.88 -24.51
C ASN A 275 -8.38 -19.02 -25.33
N GLY A 276 -8.82 -17.85 -25.77
CA GLY A 276 -8.02 -16.90 -26.53
C GLY A 276 -6.86 -16.29 -25.73
N ILE A 277 -7.02 -16.13 -24.41
CA ILE A 277 -5.96 -15.66 -23.51
C ILE A 277 -5.11 -16.78 -22.90
N GLY A 278 -5.39 -18.06 -23.26
CA GLY A 278 -4.62 -19.22 -22.83
C GLY A 278 -5.21 -20.03 -21.67
N ILE A 279 -6.39 -19.68 -21.17
CA ILE A 279 -7.12 -20.41 -20.13
C ILE A 279 -8.07 -21.41 -20.82
N LYS A 280 -7.80 -22.71 -20.67
CA LYS A 280 -8.58 -23.78 -21.34
C LYS A 280 -9.89 -24.05 -20.60
N PHE A 281 -10.84 -23.11 -20.67
CA PHE A 281 -12.15 -23.23 -20.04
C PHE A 281 -13.22 -23.75 -21.00
N LYS A 282 -14.10 -24.58 -20.44
CA LYS A 282 -15.40 -25.00 -21.00
C LYS A 282 -16.51 -24.22 -20.29
N ALA A 283 -17.72 -24.27 -20.83
CA ALA A 283 -18.88 -23.64 -20.22
C ALA A 283 -19.19 -24.13 -18.78
N THR A 284 -18.81 -25.36 -18.46
CA THR A 284 -18.99 -25.98 -17.14
C THR A 284 -17.90 -25.67 -16.12
N ASP A 285 -16.77 -25.10 -16.56
CA ASP A 285 -15.69 -24.72 -15.64
C ASP A 285 -16.12 -23.47 -14.85
N SER A 286 -15.57 -23.34 -13.65
CA SER A 286 -16.01 -22.32 -12.70
C SER A 286 -14.91 -21.32 -12.37
N LEU A 287 -15.35 -20.12 -12.01
CA LEU A 287 -14.52 -18.99 -11.59
C LEU A 287 -15.25 -18.17 -10.52
N ASN A 288 -14.54 -17.26 -9.88
CA ASN A 288 -15.17 -16.25 -9.03
C ASN A 288 -15.48 -14.98 -9.82
N VAL A 289 -16.74 -14.54 -9.78
CA VAL A 289 -17.17 -13.23 -10.27
C VAL A 289 -17.39 -12.31 -9.09
N SER A 290 -16.45 -11.41 -8.82
CA SER A 290 -16.46 -10.64 -7.57
C SER A 290 -17.69 -9.71 -7.43
N GLN A 291 -18.25 -9.24 -8.54
CA GLN A 291 -19.42 -8.36 -8.55
C GLN A 291 -20.34 -8.68 -9.75
N PRO A 292 -21.24 -9.68 -9.63
CA PRO A 292 -22.13 -10.08 -10.73
C PRO A 292 -22.98 -8.94 -11.27
N LYS A 293 -23.52 -8.05 -10.42
CA LYS A 293 -24.29 -6.87 -10.83
C LYS A 293 -23.50 -5.90 -11.72
N TYR A 294 -22.19 -5.82 -11.52
CA TYR A 294 -21.34 -5.05 -12.41
C TYR A 294 -21.26 -5.68 -13.80
N MET A 295 -21.18 -7.00 -13.89
CA MET A 295 -21.12 -7.71 -15.17
C MET A 295 -22.44 -7.57 -15.95
N GLU A 296 -23.58 -7.60 -15.27
CA GLU A 296 -24.90 -7.29 -15.86
C GLU A 296 -24.95 -5.84 -16.38
N ALA A 297 -24.44 -4.89 -15.58
CA ALA A 297 -24.40 -3.47 -15.98
C ALA A 297 -23.41 -3.25 -17.14
N PHE A 298 -22.31 -3.98 -17.19
CA PHE A 298 -21.39 -3.95 -18.34
C PHE A 298 -22.08 -4.37 -19.63
N GLU A 299 -22.90 -5.42 -19.60
CA GLU A 299 -23.73 -5.80 -20.75
C GLU A 299 -24.68 -4.67 -21.18
N GLN A 300 -25.33 -4.00 -20.22
CA GLN A 300 -26.21 -2.86 -20.52
C GLN A 300 -25.44 -1.70 -21.14
N MET A 301 -24.25 -1.41 -20.64
CA MET A 301 -23.36 -0.38 -21.20
C MET A 301 -22.94 -0.71 -22.64
N LEU A 302 -22.63 -1.97 -22.93
CA LEU A 302 -22.31 -2.41 -24.29
C LEU A 302 -23.47 -2.21 -25.26
N LYS A 303 -24.73 -2.35 -24.80
CA LYS A 303 -25.92 -2.14 -25.61
C LYS A 303 -26.30 -0.67 -25.75
N ALA A 304 -26.13 0.12 -24.70
CA ALA A 304 -26.59 1.51 -24.64
C ALA A 304 -25.60 2.49 -25.30
N ASN A 305 -24.30 2.26 -25.18
CA ASN A 305 -23.30 3.20 -25.64
C ASN A 305 -22.90 2.95 -27.11
N LYS A 306 -22.55 4.03 -27.79
CA LYS A 306 -22.04 3.94 -29.15
C LYS A 306 -20.61 3.42 -29.17
N VAL A 307 -20.23 2.75 -30.24
CA VAL A 307 -18.88 2.22 -30.44
C VAL A 307 -17.80 3.30 -30.30
N ASP A 308 -18.08 4.53 -30.74
CA ASP A 308 -17.13 5.64 -30.61
C ASP A 308 -16.88 6.05 -29.13
N GLU A 309 -17.86 5.88 -28.26
CA GLU A 309 -17.72 6.10 -26.81
C GLU A 309 -16.83 5.02 -26.18
N TRP A 310 -16.99 3.75 -26.59
CA TRP A 310 -16.07 2.69 -26.17
C TRP A 310 -14.64 2.96 -26.62
N LYS A 311 -14.45 3.40 -27.88
CA LYS A 311 -13.12 3.74 -28.41
C LYS A 311 -12.49 4.88 -27.63
N ALA A 312 -13.24 5.93 -27.31
CA ALA A 312 -12.73 7.05 -26.53
C ALA A 312 -12.25 6.59 -25.15
N TYR A 313 -13.07 5.79 -24.45
CA TYR A 313 -12.71 5.22 -23.14
C TYR A 313 -11.48 4.31 -23.24
N MET A 314 -11.42 3.38 -24.18
CA MET A 314 -10.28 2.48 -24.36
C MET A 314 -8.99 3.25 -24.68
N LYS A 315 -9.04 4.27 -25.55
CA LYS A 315 -7.90 5.13 -25.84
C LYS A 315 -7.42 5.90 -24.61
N TRP A 316 -8.36 6.43 -23.84
CA TRP A 316 -8.07 7.06 -22.55
C TRP A 316 -7.39 6.09 -21.57
N THR A 317 -7.97 4.90 -21.39
CA THR A 317 -7.41 3.88 -20.49
C THR A 317 -5.96 3.52 -20.86
N VAL A 318 -5.69 3.26 -22.14
CA VAL A 318 -4.35 2.94 -22.63
C VAL A 318 -3.39 4.12 -22.42
N LEU A 319 -3.81 5.34 -22.71
CA LEU A 319 -2.98 6.53 -22.51
C LEU A 319 -2.71 6.78 -21.04
N ASN A 320 -3.73 6.72 -20.19
CA ASN A 320 -3.59 6.97 -18.74
C ASN A 320 -2.68 5.97 -18.06
N HIS A 321 -2.85 4.67 -18.34
CA HIS A 321 -2.01 3.61 -17.77
C HIS A 321 -0.57 3.64 -18.29
N SER A 322 -0.34 4.25 -19.45
CA SER A 322 1.00 4.32 -20.04
C SER A 322 1.68 5.68 -19.86
N SER A 323 1.02 6.66 -19.26
CA SER A 323 1.50 8.06 -19.19
C SER A 323 2.92 8.16 -18.63
N ASP A 324 3.22 7.41 -17.57
CA ASP A 324 4.52 7.41 -16.90
C ASP A 324 5.62 6.72 -17.73
N LEU A 325 5.25 6.00 -18.79
CA LEU A 325 6.17 5.30 -19.70
C LEU A 325 6.49 6.12 -20.96
N LEU A 326 5.76 7.22 -21.18
CA LEU A 326 5.85 8.07 -22.38
C LEU A 326 6.80 9.27 -22.15
N SER A 327 6.74 10.27 -23.01
CA SER A 327 7.54 11.49 -22.87
C SER A 327 7.28 12.24 -21.57
N THR A 328 8.28 12.99 -21.10
CA THR A 328 8.23 13.65 -19.80
C THR A 328 7.13 14.70 -19.68
N ASP A 329 6.70 15.31 -20.79
CA ASP A 329 5.57 16.25 -20.82
C ASP A 329 4.22 15.54 -20.55
N ILE A 330 4.04 14.32 -21.06
CA ILE A 330 2.86 13.48 -20.79
C ILE A 330 2.87 12.99 -19.33
N GLU A 331 4.03 12.53 -18.85
CA GLU A 331 4.23 12.12 -17.46
C GLU A 331 3.91 13.27 -16.50
N THR A 332 4.48 14.46 -16.71
CA THR A 332 4.21 15.66 -15.90
C THR A 332 2.73 16.06 -15.96
N ALA A 333 2.11 16.00 -17.15
CA ALA A 333 0.68 16.28 -17.29
C ALA A 333 -0.19 15.34 -16.43
N ASN A 334 0.18 14.07 -16.35
CA ASN A 334 -0.50 13.08 -15.53
C ASN A 334 -0.25 13.32 -14.02
N TRP A 335 1.01 13.58 -13.64
CA TRP A 335 1.39 13.91 -12.28
C TRP A 335 0.66 15.14 -11.73
N GLU A 336 0.49 16.19 -12.55
CA GLU A 336 -0.21 17.41 -12.12
C GLU A 336 -1.66 17.15 -11.69
N PHE A 337 -2.31 16.15 -12.26
CA PHE A 337 -3.65 15.77 -11.81
C PHE A 337 -3.59 14.80 -10.62
N TYR A 338 -2.96 13.64 -10.78
CA TYR A 338 -3.05 12.56 -9.77
C TYR A 338 -2.25 12.84 -8.50
N SER A 339 -1.11 13.50 -8.59
CA SER A 339 -0.26 13.77 -7.43
C SER A 339 -0.46 15.19 -6.88
N LYS A 340 -0.49 16.21 -7.75
CA LYS A 340 -0.64 17.59 -7.31
C LYS A 340 -2.09 17.92 -6.95
N THR A 341 -3.03 17.70 -7.88
CA THR A 341 -4.44 18.11 -7.69
C THR A 341 -5.19 17.21 -6.72
N LEU A 342 -5.04 15.88 -6.83
CA LEU A 342 -5.78 14.96 -5.97
C LEU A 342 -5.14 14.76 -4.59
N ARG A 343 -3.82 14.87 -4.48
CA ARG A 343 -3.09 14.54 -3.24
C ARG A 343 -2.30 15.69 -2.63
N GLY A 344 -2.21 16.83 -3.33
CA GLY A 344 -1.57 18.04 -2.81
C GLY A 344 -0.05 18.04 -2.83
N ALA A 345 0.63 17.19 -3.63
CA ALA A 345 2.07 17.26 -3.84
C ALA A 345 2.44 18.61 -4.51
N LEU A 346 3.53 19.23 -4.07
CA LEU A 346 3.94 20.53 -4.61
C LEU A 346 5.00 20.42 -5.71
N LYS A 347 5.75 19.30 -5.72
CA LYS A 347 6.84 19.04 -6.65
C LYS A 347 6.89 17.54 -6.99
N GLU A 348 7.32 17.20 -8.20
CA GLU A 348 7.60 15.82 -8.59
C GLU A 348 8.76 15.23 -7.78
N GLU A 349 8.70 13.93 -7.51
CA GLU A 349 9.84 13.20 -7.01
C GLU A 349 10.94 13.14 -8.09
N THR A 350 12.18 12.92 -7.67
CA THR A 350 13.27 12.78 -8.62
C THR A 350 13.11 11.50 -9.45
N ARG A 351 13.57 11.52 -10.68
CA ARG A 351 13.50 10.36 -11.58
C ARG A 351 14.16 9.10 -11.01
N ASP A 352 15.22 9.26 -10.24
CA ASP A 352 15.86 8.16 -9.52
C ASP A 352 14.89 7.45 -8.57
N LYS A 353 14.11 8.22 -7.82
CA LYS A 353 13.10 7.67 -6.88
C LYS A 353 11.96 7.00 -7.65
N ASN A 354 11.47 7.61 -8.73
CA ASN A 354 10.46 7.00 -9.58
C ASN A 354 10.97 5.69 -10.21
N ALA A 355 12.25 5.66 -10.64
CA ALA A 355 12.87 4.45 -11.15
C ALA A 355 12.94 3.34 -10.09
N LEU A 356 13.33 3.69 -8.86
CA LEU A 356 13.36 2.75 -7.75
C LEU A 356 11.95 2.19 -7.44
N GLN A 357 10.91 3.03 -7.42
CA GLN A 357 9.53 2.60 -7.20
C GLN A 357 9.09 1.62 -8.29
N THR A 358 9.39 1.91 -9.56
CA THR A 358 9.09 1.01 -10.69
C THR A 358 9.79 -0.33 -10.53
N ILE A 359 11.06 -0.35 -10.15
CA ILE A 359 11.84 -1.58 -9.95
C ILE A 359 11.29 -2.38 -8.77
N ASN A 360 10.96 -1.72 -7.66
CA ASN A 360 10.34 -2.37 -6.50
C ASN A 360 8.99 -3.03 -6.86
N GLY A 361 8.19 -2.39 -7.71
CA GLY A 361 6.91 -2.93 -8.18
C GLY A 361 7.00 -4.00 -9.28
N THR A 362 8.19 -4.28 -9.82
CA THR A 362 8.38 -5.21 -10.96
C THR A 362 9.35 -6.33 -10.66
N VAL A 363 10.61 -6.00 -10.45
CA VAL A 363 11.70 -6.95 -10.14
C VAL A 363 12.26 -6.69 -8.74
N GLY A 364 11.39 -6.38 -7.79
CA GLY A 364 11.75 -5.94 -6.45
C GLY A 364 12.61 -6.94 -5.67
N GLU A 365 12.37 -8.25 -5.81
CA GLU A 365 13.18 -9.25 -5.12
C GLU A 365 14.61 -9.34 -5.68
N ALA A 366 14.83 -9.02 -6.95
CA ALA A 366 16.18 -8.95 -7.52
C ALA A 366 17.04 -7.88 -6.82
N LEU A 367 16.45 -6.72 -6.49
CA LEU A 367 17.09 -5.67 -5.69
C LEU A 367 17.09 -6.04 -4.21
N GLY A 368 16.02 -6.67 -3.72
CA GLY A 368 15.85 -7.10 -2.33
C GLY A 368 16.96 -8.03 -1.84
N LYS A 369 17.43 -8.92 -2.68
CA LYS A 369 18.56 -9.80 -2.37
C LYS A 369 19.83 -9.03 -2.03
N LEU A 370 20.18 -8.04 -2.84
CA LEU A 370 21.33 -7.15 -2.56
C LEU A 370 21.11 -6.29 -1.30
N TYR A 371 19.86 -5.85 -1.09
CA TYR A 371 19.50 -5.02 0.05
C TYR A 371 19.70 -5.77 1.37
N VAL A 372 19.20 -7.00 1.51
CA VAL A 372 19.31 -7.77 2.75
C VAL A 372 20.74 -8.17 3.06
N GLU A 373 21.54 -8.49 2.05
CA GLU A 373 22.97 -8.79 2.22
C GLU A 373 23.73 -7.60 2.86
N LYS A 374 23.33 -6.36 2.57
CA LYS A 374 24.01 -5.14 3.06
C LYS A 374 23.38 -4.54 4.32
N LYS A 375 22.08 -4.74 4.57
CA LYS A 375 21.31 -3.94 5.53
C LYS A 375 20.59 -4.74 6.62
N PHE A 376 20.50 -6.07 6.52
CA PHE A 376 19.73 -6.86 7.48
C PHE A 376 20.57 -7.94 8.15
N PRO A 377 21.13 -7.67 9.36
CA PRO A 377 21.98 -8.63 10.07
C PRO A 377 21.16 -9.79 10.66
N ALA A 378 21.78 -10.98 10.71
CA ALA A 378 21.15 -12.19 11.24
C ALA A 378 20.70 -12.05 12.72
N GLU A 379 21.43 -11.27 13.53
CA GLU A 379 21.05 -10.98 14.91
C GLU A 379 19.72 -10.26 15.02
N ALA A 380 19.46 -9.26 14.16
CA ALA A 380 18.19 -8.56 14.12
C ALA A 380 17.03 -9.49 13.79
N LYS A 381 17.22 -10.41 12.83
CA LYS A 381 16.23 -11.45 12.49
C LYS A 381 15.92 -12.34 13.69
N ALA A 382 16.94 -12.89 14.35
CA ALA A 382 16.75 -13.82 15.47
C ALA A 382 16.03 -13.18 16.67
N LYS A 383 16.34 -11.92 17.00
CA LYS A 383 15.64 -11.19 18.07
C LYS A 383 14.19 -10.86 17.70
N ALA A 384 13.93 -10.48 16.44
CA ALA A 384 12.57 -10.26 15.94
C ALA A 384 11.74 -11.55 16.01
N GLU A 385 12.29 -12.70 15.62
CA GLU A 385 11.65 -14.02 15.76
C GLU A 385 11.27 -14.34 17.21
N ALA A 386 12.16 -14.05 18.16
CA ALA A 386 11.89 -14.26 19.58
C ALA A 386 10.74 -13.35 20.08
N MET A 387 10.73 -12.08 19.66
CA MET A 387 9.66 -11.15 19.99
C MET A 387 8.31 -11.59 19.42
N ILE A 388 8.25 -12.03 18.17
CA ILE A 388 7.02 -12.52 17.54
C ILE A 388 6.45 -13.71 18.33
N LYS A 389 7.29 -14.67 18.70
CA LYS A 389 6.85 -15.82 19.54
C LYS A 389 6.27 -15.37 20.87
N ASN A 390 6.87 -14.36 21.50
CA ASN A 390 6.39 -13.83 22.78
C ASN A 390 5.06 -13.08 22.62
N VAL A 391 4.91 -12.26 21.58
CA VAL A 391 3.64 -11.56 21.28
C VAL A 391 2.53 -12.57 20.92
N MET A 392 2.83 -13.61 20.15
CA MET A 392 1.89 -14.70 19.86
C MET A 392 1.43 -15.42 21.14
N GLN A 393 2.36 -15.71 22.07
CA GLN A 393 2.00 -16.30 23.35
C GLN A 393 1.12 -15.37 24.20
N ALA A 394 1.42 -14.08 24.19
CA ALA A 394 0.61 -13.07 24.86
C ALA A 394 -0.81 -12.99 24.27
N PHE A 395 -0.91 -13.03 22.93
CA PHE A 395 -2.20 -13.02 22.22
C PHE A 395 -3.03 -14.28 22.53
N GLU A 396 -2.38 -15.47 22.55
CA GLU A 396 -3.04 -16.73 22.98
C GLU A 396 -3.57 -16.64 24.40
N ASN A 397 -2.78 -16.11 25.33
CA ASN A 397 -3.19 -15.91 26.71
C ASN A 397 -4.39 -14.97 26.81
N ARG A 398 -4.45 -13.93 25.96
CA ARG A 398 -5.61 -13.02 25.87
C ARG A 398 -6.86 -13.74 25.39
N ILE A 399 -6.80 -14.43 24.26
CA ILE A 399 -7.94 -15.20 23.70
C ILE A 399 -8.50 -16.13 24.79
N ASN A 400 -7.65 -16.84 25.52
CA ASN A 400 -8.07 -17.78 26.55
C ASN A 400 -8.76 -17.12 27.76
N ARG A 401 -8.57 -15.81 27.97
CA ARG A 401 -9.18 -15.04 29.09
C ARG A 401 -10.40 -14.23 28.69
N LEU A 402 -10.78 -14.19 27.39
CA LEU A 402 -11.91 -13.38 26.93
C LEU A 402 -13.23 -13.85 27.55
N PRO A 403 -13.91 -13.01 28.35
CA PRO A 403 -15.12 -13.43 29.07
C PRO A 403 -16.35 -13.55 28.15
N TRP A 404 -16.35 -12.86 27.03
CA TRP A 404 -17.46 -12.81 26.09
C TRP A 404 -17.49 -13.97 25.10
N MET A 405 -16.37 -14.68 24.91
CA MET A 405 -16.20 -15.74 23.91
C MET A 405 -16.38 -17.12 24.52
N ALA A 406 -17.21 -17.96 23.91
CA ALA A 406 -17.43 -19.34 24.32
C ALA A 406 -16.16 -20.20 24.18
N LYS A 407 -16.07 -21.27 24.96
CA LYS A 407 -14.88 -22.15 24.96
C LYS A 407 -14.57 -22.71 23.57
N SER A 408 -15.59 -23.17 22.82
CA SER A 408 -15.41 -23.75 21.49
C SER A 408 -14.82 -22.73 20.48
N THR A 409 -15.32 -21.49 20.52
CA THR A 409 -14.81 -20.41 19.66
C THR A 409 -13.36 -20.04 20.02
N ARG A 410 -13.04 -20.00 21.34
CA ARG A 410 -11.65 -19.78 21.80
C ARG A 410 -10.69 -20.87 21.31
N GLU A 411 -11.10 -22.15 21.37
CA GLU A 411 -10.30 -23.28 20.89
C GLU A 411 -10.01 -23.17 19.38
N ASN A 412 -11.01 -22.77 18.59
CA ASN A 412 -10.83 -22.49 17.16
C ASN A 412 -9.88 -21.31 16.91
N ALA A 413 -10.04 -20.21 17.66
CA ALA A 413 -9.18 -19.04 17.57
C ALA A 413 -7.71 -19.37 17.92
N VAL A 414 -7.49 -20.10 19.02
CA VAL A 414 -6.14 -20.57 19.42
C VAL A 414 -5.55 -21.51 18.37
N THR A 415 -6.35 -22.41 17.79
CA THR A 415 -5.91 -23.28 16.70
C THR A 415 -5.45 -22.49 15.50
N LYS A 416 -6.21 -21.45 15.12
CA LYS A 416 -5.86 -20.55 14.01
C LYS A 416 -4.56 -19.80 14.30
N LEU A 417 -4.41 -19.22 15.49
CA LEU A 417 -3.19 -18.53 15.91
C LEU A 417 -1.97 -19.44 15.87
N ARG A 418 -2.07 -20.68 16.39
CA ARG A 418 -0.97 -21.63 16.39
C ARG A 418 -0.54 -22.13 15.01
N LYS A 419 -1.45 -22.10 14.03
CA LYS A 419 -1.19 -22.43 12.62
C LYS A 419 -0.76 -21.21 11.78
N LEU A 420 -0.64 -20.05 12.41
CA LEU A 420 -0.20 -18.85 11.72
C LEU A 420 1.24 -19.03 11.18
N ASN A 421 1.40 -18.89 9.87
CA ASN A 421 2.70 -18.88 9.24
C ASN A 421 3.39 -17.52 9.43
N VAL A 422 4.66 -17.52 9.79
CA VAL A 422 5.42 -16.30 10.09
C VAL A 422 6.60 -16.19 9.14
N LYS A 423 6.67 -15.10 8.38
CA LYS A 423 7.74 -14.80 7.44
C LYS A 423 8.47 -13.52 7.88
N ILE A 424 9.80 -13.56 7.99
CA ILE A 424 10.61 -12.47 8.54
C ILE A 424 11.82 -12.16 7.67
N GLY A 425 11.97 -10.88 7.34
CA GLY A 425 13.12 -10.32 6.65
C GLY A 425 13.08 -10.51 5.15
N TYR A 426 13.20 -11.72 4.66
CA TYR A 426 13.30 -12.05 3.24
C TYR A 426 12.89 -13.50 2.96
N PRO A 427 12.50 -13.81 1.69
CA PRO A 427 12.07 -15.17 1.31
C PRO A 427 13.23 -16.15 1.29
N ASP A 428 12.99 -17.39 1.72
CA ASP A 428 13.95 -18.50 1.56
C ASP A 428 14.10 -18.90 0.09
N LYS A 429 13.03 -18.81 -0.68
CA LYS A 429 12.98 -19.05 -2.13
C LYS A 429 12.69 -17.74 -2.85
N TRP A 430 13.71 -17.21 -3.52
CA TRP A 430 13.59 -15.99 -4.33
C TRP A 430 12.79 -16.23 -5.61
N LYS A 431 12.09 -15.20 -6.07
CA LYS A 431 11.33 -15.23 -7.32
C LYS A 431 12.26 -15.44 -8.52
N ASP A 432 11.87 -16.34 -9.41
CA ASP A 432 12.61 -16.64 -10.64
C ASP A 432 12.21 -15.66 -11.77
N TYR A 433 13.16 -14.80 -12.13
CA TYR A 433 13.01 -13.88 -13.26
C TYR A 433 13.67 -14.40 -14.55
N SER A 434 14.13 -15.65 -14.63
CA SER A 434 14.90 -16.17 -15.79
C SER A 434 14.18 -15.99 -17.12
N ALA A 435 12.86 -16.17 -17.16
CA ALA A 435 12.04 -15.99 -18.36
C ALA A 435 11.75 -14.53 -18.73
N LEU A 436 12.04 -13.56 -17.83
CA LEU A 436 11.83 -12.14 -18.07
C LEU A 436 13.03 -11.55 -18.83
N THR A 437 12.79 -10.86 -19.94
CA THR A 437 13.82 -10.13 -20.69
C THR A 437 13.69 -8.63 -20.45
N LEU A 438 14.71 -8.02 -19.86
CA LEU A 438 14.86 -6.57 -19.71
C LEU A 438 16.17 -6.11 -20.35
N GLN A 439 16.07 -5.29 -21.37
CA GLN A 439 17.20 -4.84 -22.18
C GLN A 439 17.65 -3.45 -21.75
N SER A 440 18.95 -3.21 -21.76
CA SER A 440 19.52 -1.88 -21.61
C SER A 440 19.27 -1.01 -22.86
N PRO A 441 19.43 0.33 -22.79
CA PRO A 441 19.38 1.19 -23.99
C PRO A 441 20.39 0.78 -25.07
N ALA A 442 21.57 0.30 -24.67
CA ALA A 442 22.59 -0.18 -25.61
C ALA A 442 22.18 -1.46 -26.36
N GLU A 443 21.30 -2.27 -25.78
CA GLU A 443 20.72 -3.47 -26.38
C GLU A 443 19.41 -3.16 -27.15
N GLY A 444 19.02 -1.89 -27.27
CA GLY A 444 17.80 -1.47 -27.94
C GLY A 444 16.55 -1.43 -27.05
N GLY A 445 16.72 -1.66 -25.74
CA GLY A 445 15.63 -1.57 -24.78
C GLY A 445 15.16 -0.14 -24.58
N THR A 446 13.84 0.02 -24.37
CA THR A 446 13.23 1.29 -23.96
C THR A 446 12.43 1.08 -22.68
N PHE A 447 12.11 2.15 -21.96
CA PHE A 447 11.29 2.02 -20.76
C PHE A 447 9.94 1.35 -21.12
N PHE A 448 9.28 1.82 -22.17
CA PHE A 448 8.01 1.25 -22.63
C PHE A 448 8.14 -0.25 -22.98
N SER A 449 9.12 -0.65 -23.81
CA SER A 449 9.28 -2.04 -24.22
C SER A 449 9.60 -2.97 -23.05
N ASN A 450 10.42 -2.53 -22.09
CA ASN A 450 10.73 -3.29 -20.89
C ASN A 450 9.49 -3.48 -20.01
N MET A 451 8.67 -2.45 -19.81
CA MET A 451 7.44 -2.58 -19.06
C MET A 451 6.41 -3.48 -19.74
N GLN A 452 6.35 -3.45 -21.08
CA GLN A 452 5.52 -4.41 -21.83
C GLN A 452 6.00 -5.87 -21.63
N ASN A 453 7.32 -6.09 -21.56
CA ASN A 453 7.87 -7.41 -21.25
C ASN A 453 7.54 -7.84 -19.82
N VAL A 454 7.60 -6.93 -18.85
CA VAL A 454 7.16 -7.20 -17.46
C VAL A 454 5.70 -7.62 -17.43
N THR A 455 4.82 -6.85 -18.07
CA THR A 455 3.37 -7.13 -18.07
C THR A 455 3.08 -8.50 -18.68
N LYS A 456 3.66 -8.83 -19.83
CA LYS A 456 3.48 -10.13 -20.49
C LYS A 456 4.04 -11.29 -19.67
N TRP A 457 5.20 -11.09 -19.05
CA TRP A 457 5.81 -12.08 -18.19
C TRP A 457 4.96 -12.35 -16.95
N SER A 458 4.48 -11.29 -16.28
CA SER A 458 3.63 -11.40 -15.11
C SER A 458 2.31 -12.12 -15.45
N PHE A 459 1.67 -11.75 -16.57
CA PHE A 459 0.47 -12.40 -17.05
C PHE A 459 0.68 -13.90 -17.27
N LYS A 460 1.81 -14.28 -17.91
CA LYS A 460 2.15 -15.69 -18.12
C LYS A 460 2.44 -16.42 -16.80
N ASP A 461 3.16 -15.79 -15.88
CA ASP A 461 3.44 -16.35 -14.55
C ASP A 461 2.13 -16.67 -13.80
N ASP A 462 1.15 -15.74 -13.85
CA ASP A 462 -0.17 -15.96 -13.27
C ASP A 462 -0.94 -17.09 -13.95
N LEU A 463 -0.91 -17.17 -15.29
CA LEU A 463 -1.52 -18.30 -16.01
C LEU A 463 -0.92 -19.65 -15.62
N ASP A 464 0.39 -19.71 -15.46
CA ASP A 464 1.11 -20.92 -15.07
C ASP A 464 0.77 -21.38 -13.64
N LYS A 465 0.28 -20.48 -12.78
CA LYS A 465 -0.21 -20.80 -11.43
C LYS A 465 -1.58 -21.46 -11.43
N LEU A 466 -2.46 -21.14 -12.39
CA LEU A 466 -3.85 -21.61 -12.41
C LEU A 466 -3.97 -23.14 -12.28
N TYR A 467 -3.04 -23.87 -12.88
CA TYR A 467 -3.05 -25.34 -12.93
C TYR A 467 -2.11 -25.98 -11.89
N LYS A 468 -1.62 -25.21 -10.93
CA LYS A 468 -0.74 -25.67 -9.85
C LYS A 468 -1.41 -25.42 -8.49
N PRO A 469 -1.05 -26.18 -7.46
CA PRO A 469 -1.38 -25.81 -6.09
C PRO A 469 -0.85 -24.42 -5.76
N VAL A 470 -1.51 -23.75 -4.81
CA VAL A 470 -1.05 -22.45 -4.30
C VAL A 470 0.33 -22.60 -3.66
N ASP A 471 1.30 -21.79 -4.11
CA ASP A 471 2.63 -21.73 -3.49
C ASP A 471 2.61 -20.72 -2.33
N LYS A 472 2.41 -21.22 -1.10
CA LYS A 472 2.40 -20.39 0.11
C LYS A 472 3.81 -19.91 0.52
N THR A 473 4.87 -20.22 -0.23
CA THR A 473 6.22 -19.67 0.02
C THR A 473 6.45 -18.30 -0.61
N GLU A 474 5.64 -17.91 -1.59
CA GLU A 474 5.72 -16.60 -2.25
C GLU A 474 5.47 -15.44 -1.27
N TRP A 475 6.14 -14.33 -1.49
CA TRP A 475 5.98 -13.08 -0.74
C TRP A 475 5.20 -12.04 -1.55
N GLY A 476 4.28 -11.33 -0.91
CA GLY A 476 3.55 -10.21 -1.53
C GLY A 476 4.32 -8.89 -1.56
N MET A 477 5.41 -8.79 -0.79
CA MET A 477 6.24 -7.58 -0.68
C MET A 477 7.71 -7.95 -0.77
N SER A 478 8.51 -7.12 -1.45
CA SER A 478 9.96 -7.28 -1.47
C SER A 478 10.62 -6.87 -0.13
N PRO A 479 11.81 -7.39 0.21
CA PRO A 479 12.46 -7.14 1.50
C PRO A 479 12.72 -5.67 1.84
N GLN A 480 12.90 -4.80 0.86
CA GLN A 480 13.09 -3.36 1.04
C GLN A 480 11.77 -2.57 1.14
N THR A 481 10.64 -3.23 1.36
CA THR A 481 9.34 -2.57 1.58
C THR A 481 9.18 -2.21 3.06
N VAL A 482 8.97 -0.94 3.37
CA VAL A 482 8.65 -0.46 4.73
C VAL A 482 7.16 -0.65 4.98
N ASN A 483 6.78 -1.87 5.27
CA ASN A 483 5.43 -2.32 5.63
C ASN A 483 5.45 -3.73 6.19
N ALA A 484 4.30 -4.22 6.66
CA ALA A 484 4.00 -5.61 7.00
C ALA A 484 2.62 -5.98 6.46
N TYR A 485 2.24 -7.25 6.46
CA TYR A 485 0.89 -7.64 6.07
C TYR A 485 0.47 -9.00 6.63
N PHE A 486 -0.84 -9.17 6.79
CA PHE A 486 -1.51 -10.45 6.98
C PHE A 486 -2.17 -10.92 5.67
N ASN A 487 -2.01 -12.21 5.33
CA ASN A 487 -2.70 -12.85 4.22
C ASN A 487 -3.69 -13.90 4.73
N PRO A 488 -5.01 -13.66 4.64
CA PRO A 488 -6.02 -14.56 5.20
C PRO A 488 -6.06 -15.95 4.52
N SER A 489 -5.83 -16.03 3.20
CA SER A 489 -5.84 -17.30 2.46
C SER A 489 -4.64 -18.19 2.76
N TYR A 490 -3.54 -17.59 3.21
CA TYR A 490 -2.33 -18.34 3.61
C TYR A 490 -2.25 -18.52 5.13
N ASN A 491 -3.11 -17.83 5.89
CA ASN A 491 -3.04 -17.68 7.34
C ASN A 491 -1.61 -17.31 7.76
N GLU A 492 -1.09 -16.20 7.24
CA GLU A 492 0.30 -15.80 7.42
C GLU A 492 0.47 -14.32 7.72
N ILE A 493 1.51 -13.99 8.48
CA ILE A 493 2.02 -12.63 8.69
C ILE A 493 3.43 -12.51 8.10
N VAL A 494 3.71 -11.37 7.49
CA VAL A 494 4.97 -11.12 6.78
C VAL A 494 5.58 -9.78 7.18
N PHE A 495 6.85 -9.80 7.60
CA PHE A 495 7.62 -8.63 7.99
C PHE A 495 8.86 -8.50 7.10
N PRO A 496 8.83 -7.69 6.03
CA PRO A 496 10.02 -7.38 5.23
C PRO A 496 11.15 -6.78 6.06
N ALA A 497 12.40 -6.98 5.63
CA ALA A 497 13.58 -6.52 6.36
C ALA A 497 13.56 -5.01 6.65
N ALA A 498 12.98 -4.21 5.75
CA ALA A 498 12.99 -2.76 5.85
C ALA A 498 12.16 -2.19 7.00
N ILE A 499 11.05 -2.84 7.43
CA ILE A 499 10.27 -2.40 8.60
C ILE A 499 11.00 -2.70 9.92
N LEU A 500 11.92 -3.65 9.90
CA LEU A 500 12.71 -4.07 11.06
C LEU A 500 13.91 -3.14 11.29
N GLN A 501 13.66 -1.83 11.33
CA GLN A 501 14.64 -0.75 11.54
C GLN A 501 14.02 0.39 12.36
N PRO A 502 14.86 1.25 13.00
CA PRO A 502 14.35 2.42 13.72
C PRO A 502 13.47 3.33 12.84
N PRO A 503 12.40 3.94 13.39
CA PRO A 503 12.03 3.92 14.82
C PRO A 503 11.12 2.75 15.21
N PHE A 504 10.83 1.80 14.32
CA PHE A 504 9.95 0.65 14.60
C PHE A 504 10.66 -0.43 15.41
N TYR A 505 11.90 -0.72 15.05
CA TYR A 505 12.72 -1.77 15.66
C TYR A 505 14.19 -1.40 15.67
N ASP A 506 14.79 -1.43 16.85
CA ASP A 506 16.24 -1.41 17.03
C ASP A 506 16.65 -2.55 17.94
N TYR A 507 17.27 -3.58 17.39
CA TYR A 507 17.70 -4.76 18.13
C TYR A 507 18.76 -4.47 19.20
N LYS A 508 19.26 -3.23 19.31
CA LYS A 508 20.17 -2.71 20.34
C LYS A 508 19.49 -1.81 21.36
N ALA A 509 18.23 -1.43 21.12
CA ALA A 509 17.47 -0.56 22.01
C ALA A 509 16.86 -1.32 23.20
N ASP A 510 16.29 -0.56 24.13
CA ASP A 510 15.46 -1.08 25.21
C ASP A 510 14.22 -1.81 24.65
N GLU A 511 13.94 -3.00 25.19
CA GLU A 511 12.86 -3.83 24.68
C GLU A 511 11.48 -3.19 24.85
N ALA A 512 11.26 -2.37 25.87
CA ALA A 512 9.97 -1.66 26.01
C ALA A 512 9.68 -0.77 24.80
N VAL A 513 10.71 -0.16 24.20
CA VAL A 513 10.60 0.62 22.97
C VAL A 513 10.29 -0.27 21.78
N ASN A 514 10.98 -1.42 21.66
CA ASN A 514 10.75 -2.38 20.59
C ASN A 514 9.34 -3.00 20.66
N TYR A 515 8.85 -3.34 21.85
CA TYR A 515 7.48 -3.85 22.02
C TYR A 515 6.43 -2.79 21.69
N GLY A 516 6.64 -1.51 22.04
CA GLY A 516 5.75 -0.40 21.68
C GLY A 516 5.80 -0.03 20.20
N GLY A 517 6.93 -0.29 19.54
CA GLY A 517 7.13 -0.11 18.11
C GLY A 517 6.72 -1.33 17.29
N ILE A 518 7.72 -2.12 16.87
CA ILE A 518 7.49 -3.30 16.03
C ILE A 518 6.64 -4.38 16.71
N GLY A 519 6.73 -4.52 18.04
CA GLY A 519 5.92 -5.48 18.79
C GLY A 519 4.43 -5.21 18.62
N ALA A 520 4.01 -3.93 18.67
CA ALA A 520 2.62 -3.54 18.44
C ALA A 520 2.21 -3.73 16.96
N VAL A 521 3.12 -3.54 16.00
CA VAL A 521 2.88 -3.88 14.57
C VAL A 521 2.73 -5.40 14.40
N ILE A 522 3.54 -6.20 15.09
CA ILE A 522 3.40 -7.68 15.08
C ILE A 522 2.01 -8.07 15.61
N GLY A 523 1.61 -7.51 16.73
CA GLY A 523 0.28 -7.76 17.29
C GLY A 523 -0.86 -7.28 16.38
N HIS A 524 -0.66 -6.19 15.65
CA HIS A 524 -1.59 -5.67 14.63
C HIS A 524 -1.78 -6.67 13.49
N GLU A 525 -0.70 -7.20 12.91
CA GLU A 525 -0.78 -8.21 11.84
C GLU A 525 -1.42 -9.52 12.34
N ILE A 526 -1.10 -9.96 13.56
CA ILE A 526 -1.77 -11.11 14.18
C ILE A 526 -3.28 -10.83 14.32
N SER A 527 -3.65 -9.62 14.74
CA SER A 527 -5.05 -9.22 14.95
C SER A 527 -5.85 -9.20 13.65
N HIS A 528 -5.21 -8.96 12.50
CA HIS A 528 -5.88 -9.10 11.20
C HIS A 528 -6.39 -10.52 10.93
N GLY A 529 -5.82 -11.54 11.54
CA GLY A 529 -6.38 -12.89 11.53
C GLY A 529 -7.76 -12.97 12.20
N PHE A 530 -8.12 -11.98 13.02
CA PHE A 530 -9.28 -11.95 13.88
C PHE A 530 -10.10 -10.65 13.75
N ASP A 531 -9.82 -9.80 12.76
CA ASP A 531 -10.59 -8.59 12.47
C ASP A 531 -11.91 -8.89 11.75
N ASP A 532 -12.65 -7.86 11.31
CA ASP A 532 -13.94 -7.98 10.62
C ASP A 532 -13.88 -8.79 9.31
N SER A 533 -12.72 -8.86 8.67
CA SER A 533 -12.45 -9.62 7.45
C SER A 533 -11.76 -10.95 7.73
N GLY A 534 -10.62 -10.94 8.44
CA GLY A 534 -9.81 -12.13 8.70
C GLY A 534 -10.49 -13.16 9.59
N SER A 535 -11.36 -12.70 10.52
CA SER A 535 -12.17 -13.59 11.37
C SER A 535 -13.10 -14.52 10.60
N ARG A 536 -13.30 -14.28 9.31
CA ARG A 536 -14.13 -15.12 8.45
C ARG A 536 -13.38 -16.30 7.83
N TYR A 537 -12.08 -16.34 8.00
CA TYR A 537 -11.22 -17.42 7.50
C TYR A 537 -10.82 -18.33 8.66
N ASN A 538 -10.86 -19.64 8.42
CA ASN A 538 -10.40 -20.62 9.39
C ASN A 538 -8.87 -20.75 9.45
N ALA A 539 -8.39 -21.69 10.25
CA ALA A 539 -6.96 -21.94 10.46
C ALA A 539 -6.21 -22.43 9.20
N GLU A 540 -6.91 -22.98 8.22
CA GLU A 540 -6.39 -23.43 6.93
C GLU A 540 -6.37 -22.33 5.87
N GLY A 541 -6.95 -21.15 6.17
CA GLY A 541 -7.09 -20.04 5.24
C GLY A 541 -8.31 -20.12 4.35
N ASN A 542 -9.33 -20.88 4.74
CA ASN A 542 -10.57 -21.02 3.99
C ASN A 542 -11.68 -20.13 4.57
N LEU A 543 -12.46 -19.49 3.69
CA LEU A 543 -13.62 -18.67 4.02
C LEU A 543 -14.76 -19.57 4.53
N VAL A 544 -14.76 -19.83 5.83
CA VAL A 544 -15.72 -20.73 6.54
C VAL A 544 -16.07 -20.13 7.88
N ASN A 545 -17.37 -20.10 8.23
CA ASN A 545 -17.77 -19.70 9.58
C ASN A 545 -17.30 -20.74 10.62
N TRP A 546 -16.45 -20.30 11.56
CA TRP A 546 -15.93 -21.10 12.67
C TRP A 546 -16.39 -20.57 14.05
N TRP A 547 -17.22 -19.53 14.03
CA TRP A 547 -17.81 -18.90 15.21
C TRP A 547 -19.09 -19.58 15.63
N SER A 548 -19.42 -19.51 16.93
CA SER A 548 -20.83 -19.63 17.35
C SER A 548 -21.59 -18.37 16.94
N ASP A 549 -22.90 -18.50 16.69
CA ASP A 549 -23.72 -17.35 16.28
C ASP A 549 -23.70 -16.24 17.34
N GLU A 550 -23.78 -16.62 18.63
CA GLU A 550 -23.76 -15.71 19.78
C GLU A 550 -22.43 -14.94 19.86
N ASP A 551 -21.29 -15.62 19.68
CA ASP A 551 -19.99 -14.97 19.76
C ASP A 551 -19.76 -14.05 18.55
N LEU A 552 -20.26 -14.44 17.37
CA LEU A 552 -20.18 -13.59 16.17
C LEU A 552 -21.02 -12.32 16.34
N GLU A 553 -22.20 -12.41 16.97
CA GLU A 553 -23.03 -11.25 17.28
C GLU A 553 -22.33 -10.31 18.27
N LYS A 554 -21.76 -10.84 19.36
CA LYS A 554 -20.98 -10.06 20.34
C LYS A 554 -19.78 -9.37 19.69
N PHE A 555 -19.01 -10.10 18.89
CA PHE A 555 -17.87 -9.55 18.15
C PHE A 555 -18.31 -8.41 17.23
N THR A 556 -19.40 -8.61 16.48
CA THR A 556 -19.95 -7.59 15.58
C THR A 556 -20.41 -6.35 16.36
N GLY A 557 -21.05 -6.53 17.52
CA GLY A 557 -21.45 -5.42 18.39
C GLY A 557 -20.25 -4.63 18.93
N LEU A 558 -19.20 -5.32 19.40
CA LEU A 558 -17.96 -4.68 19.86
C LEU A 558 -17.26 -3.92 18.72
N GLY A 559 -17.22 -4.51 17.51
CA GLY A 559 -16.72 -3.84 16.32
C GLY A 559 -17.53 -2.60 15.95
N GLY A 560 -18.87 -2.66 16.08
CA GLY A 560 -19.77 -1.51 15.90
C GLY A 560 -19.43 -0.35 16.84
N ASN A 561 -19.23 -0.64 18.13
CA ASN A 561 -18.83 0.37 19.11
C ASN A 561 -17.47 1.02 18.77
N LEU A 562 -16.50 0.24 18.28
CA LEU A 562 -15.21 0.77 17.85
C LEU A 562 -15.38 1.64 16.59
N ALA A 563 -16.18 1.19 15.62
CA ALA A 563 -16.46 1.99 14.41
C ALA A 563 -17.11 3.34 14.75
N ASP A 564 -18.03 3.37 15.74
CA ASP A 564 -18.67 4.61 16.18
C ASP A 564 -17.68 5.57 16.86
N GLN A 565 -16.71 5.06 17.65
CA GLN A 565 -15.63 5.89 18.21
C GLN A 565 -14.84 6.60 17.12
N TYR A 566 -14.48 5.90 16.05
CA TYR A 566 -13.72 6.49 14.93
C TYR A 566 -14.57 7.38 14.03
N SER A 567 -15.86 7.07 13.84
CA SER A 567 -16.79 7.88 13.03
C SER A 567 -17.05 9.26 13.63
N ALA A 568 -16.82 9.44 14.93
CA ALA A 568 -16.92 10.74 15.59
C ALA A 568 -15.70 11.66 15.32
N LEU A 569 -14.62 11.14 14.71
CA LEU A 569 -13.36 11.88 14.52
C LEU A 569 -13.38 12.70 13.24
N GLN A 570 -12.92 13.95 13.35
CA GLN A 570 -12.93 14.91 12.28
C GLN A 570 -11.49 15.42 12.01
N PRO A 571 -10.77 14.81 11.05
CA PRO A 571 -9.40 15.20 10.73
C PRO A 571 -9.28 16.58 10.08
N LEU A 572 -10.32 17.04 9.39
CA LEU A 572 -10.46 18.38 8.82
C LEU A 572 -11.89 18.85 9.01
N PRO A 573 -12.17 20.18 9.06
CA PRO A 573 -13.51 20.70 9.19
C PRO A 573 -14.50 20.09 8.18
N GLY A 574 -15.53 19.43 8.67
CA GLY A 574 -16.57 18.78 7.86
C GLY A 574 -16.15 17.44 7.21
N ILE A 575 -14.94 16.96 7.43
CA ILE A 575 -14.45 15.67 6.93
C ILE A 575 -14.34 14.71 8.10
N TYR A 576 -15.07 13.59 8.05
CA TYR A 576 -15.10 12.58 9.10
C TYR A 576 -14.41 11.29 8.66
N VAL A 577 -13.85 10.57 9.62
CA VAL A 577 -13.39 9.20 9.42
C VAL A 577 -14.61 8.30 9.19
N ASP A 578 -14.53 7.39 8.23
CA ASP A 578 -15.52 6.32 8.08
C ASP A 578 -15.07 5.13 8.95
N GLY A 579 -15.59 5.08 10.19
CA GLY A 579 -15.20 4.06 11.16
C GLY A 579 -15.55 2.63 10.73
N LYS A 580 -16.56 2.44 9.86
CA LYS A 580 -16.89 1.13 9.30
C LYS A 580 -15.88 0.71 8.25
N PHE A 581 -15.44 1.65 7.41
CA PHE A 581 -14.41 1.38 6.41
C PHE A 581 -13.06 1.08 7.05
N THR A 582 -12.72 1.80 8.15
CA THR A 582 -11.45 1.63 8.86
C THR A 582 -11.49 0.58 9.97
N LEU A 583 -12.59 -0.14 10.14
CA LEU A 583 -12.82 -1.04 11.30
C LEU A 583 -11.74 -2.11 11.45
N GLY A 584 -11.35 -2.80 10.37
CA GLY A 584 -10.35 -3.86 10.44
C GLY A 584 -9.00 -3.34 10.94
N GLU A 585 -8.56 -2.20 10.42
CA GLU A 585 -7.32 -1.54 10.84
C GLU A 585 -7.39 -1.07 12.29
N ASN A 586 -8.54 -0.55 12.71
CA ASN A 586 -8.75 -0.10 14.10
C ASN A 586 -8.78 -1.27 15.09
N ILE A 587 -9.34 -2.43 14.69
CA ILE A 587 -9.26 -3.69 15.47
C ILE A 587 -7.80 -4.16 15.53
N GLY A 588 -7.08 -4.09 14.40
CA GLY A 588 -5.65 -4.41 14.32
C GLY A 588 -4.82 -3.60 15.32
N ASP A 589 -5.02 -2.28 15.36
CA ASP A 589 -4.32 -1.39 16.29
C ASP A 589 -4.64 -1.69 17.75
N LEU A 590 -5.91 -1.84 18.08
CA LEU A 590 -6.35 -2.13 19.47
C LEU A 590 -5.82 -3.48 19.95
N GLY A 591 -5.96 -4.53 19.13
CA GLY A 591 -5.45 -5.86 19.43
C GLY A 591 -3.92 -5.89 19.49
N GLY A 592 -3.28 -5.16 18.57
CA GLY A 592 -1.83 -5.04 18.48
C GLY A 592 -1.19 -4.44 19.74
N VAL A 593 -1.69 -3.28 20.16
CA VAL A 593 -1.21 -2.63 21.40
C VAL A 593 -1.40 -3.52 22.61
N ASN A 594 -2.58 -4.13 22.74
CA ASN A 594 -2.89 -5.00 23.87
C ASN A 594 -1.99 -6.25 23.91
N ALA A 595 -1.81 -6.94 22.79
CA ALA A 595 -0.98 -8.14 22.72
C ALA A 595 0.50 -7.84 22.96
N ALA A 596 0.99 -6.76 22.37
CA ALA A 596 2.38 -6.34 22.53
C ALA A 596 2.67 -5.87 23.96
N TYR A 597 1.73 -5.17 24.61
CA TYR A 597 1.87 -4.79 26.02
C TYR A 597 1.94 -6.03 26.93
N ASP A 598 1.04 -7.00 26.77
CA ASP A 598 1.11 -8.26 27.50
C ASP A 598 2.42 -9.01 27.19
N GLY A 599 2.90 -8.95 25.95
CA GLY A 599 4.21 -9.50 25.54
C GLY A 599 5.37 -8.84 26.28
N LEU A 600 5.35 -7.50 26.43
CA LEU A 600 6.32 -6.78 27.24
C LEU A 600 6.28 -7.24 28.70
N GLN A 601 5.08 -7.40 29.29
CA GLN A 601 4.95 -7.87 30.67
C GLN A 601 5.52 -9.30 30.85
N LEU A 602 5.32 -10.19 29.88
CA LEU A 602 5.96 -11.52 29.86
C LEU A 602 7.49 -11.41 29.79
N TYR A 603 7.99 -10.54 28.93
CA TYR A 603 9.44 -10.29 28.80
C TYR A 603 10.05 -9.77 30.10
N LEU A 604 9.44 -8.74 30.72
CA LEU A 604 9.91 -8.15 31.98
C LEU A 604 9.91 -9.15 33.14
N LYS A 605 8.89 -10.03 33.18
CA LYS A 605 8.84 -11.12 34.19
C LYS A 605 10.00 -12.11 34.02
N GLN A 606 10.41 -12.39 32.81
CA GLN A 606 11.49 -13.35 32.51
C GLN A 606 12.88 -12.75 32.65
N ASN A 607 13.06 -11.48 32.26
CA ASN A 607 14.38 -10.85 32.14
C ASN A 607 14.65 -9.76 33.20
N GLY A 608 13.67 -9.42 34.03
CA GLY A 608 13.73 -8.35 35.00
C GLY A 608 13.27 -6.99 34.45
N ASN A 609 12.90 -6.09 35.35
CA ASN A 609 12.50 -4.73 35.04
C ASN A 609 13.73 -3.81 35.06
N PRO A 610 14.09 -3.14 33.95
CA PRO A 610 15.26 -2.26 33.87
C PRO A 610 15.11 -0.94 34.64
N GLY A 611 13.90 -0.65 35.18
CA GLY A 611 13.61 0.60 35.86
C GLY A 611 13.40 1.78 34.91
N LEU A 612 13.69 2.98 35.41
CA LEU A 612 13.55 4.22 34.63
C LEU A 612 14.69 4.38 33.63
N ILE A 613 14.34 4.63 32.37
CA ILE A 613 15.26 5.09 31.32
C ILE A 613 14.68 6.39 30.77
N ASP A 614 15.50 7.43 30.64
CA ASP A 614 15.07 8.79 30.24
C ASP A 614 13.95 9.38 31.12
N GLY A 615 13.81 8.88 32.38
CA GLY A 615 12.76 9.30 33.32
C GLY A 615 11.42 8.59 33.15
N TYR A 616 11.32 7.58 32.28
CA TYR A 616 10.09 6.84 32.02
C TYR A 616 10.19 5.37 32.42
N THR A 617 9.08 4.81 32.93
CA THR A 617 8.96 3.37 33.20
C THR A 617 8.92 2.58 31.89
N PRO A 618 9.13 1.25 31.90
CA PRO A 618 8.98 0.41 30.72
C PRO A 618 7.58 0.57 30.08
N GLU A 619 6.53 0.61 30.88
CA GLU A 619 5.15 0.78 30.42
C GLU A 619 4.97 2.13 29.71
N GLN A 620 5.50 3.21 30.28
CA GLN A 620 5.46 4.55 29.68
C GLN A 620 6.25 4.55 28.36
N ARG A 621 7.44 3.98 28.32
CA ARG A 621 8.26 3.90 27.08
C ARG A 621 7.55 3.11 26.00
N PHE A 622 6.84 2.04 26.34
CA PHE A 622 6.02 1.27 25.41
C PHE A 622 4.97 2.17 24.70
N PHE A 623 4.14 2.89 25.46
CA PHE A 623 3.09 3.73 24.87
C PHE A 623 3.68 4.95 24.13
N ILE A 624 4.78 5.52 24.60
CA ILE A 624 5.49 6.60 23.90
C ILE A 624 6.03 6.09 22.56
N SER A 625 6.62 4.91 22.51
CA SER A 625 7.08 4.30 21.27
C SER A 625 5.95 4.04 20.30
N TRP A 626 4.81 3.51 20.76
CA TRP A 626 3.61 3.37 19.95
C TRP A 626 3.16 4.68 19.31
N ALA A 627 3.04 5.75 20.09
CA ALA A 627 2.64 7.03 19.55
C ALA A 627 3.71 7.64 18.60
N THR A 628 4.99 7.29 18.79
CA THR A 628 6.10 7.73 17.94
C THR A 628 6.02 7.09 16.55
N ILE A 629 5.71 5.79 16.43
CA ILE A 629 5.64 5.15 15.10
C ILE A 629 4.47 5.70 14.26
N TRP A 630 3.43 6.23 14.88
CA TRP A 630 2.29 6.88 14.22
C TRP A 630 2.45 8.40 14.03
N ARG A 631 3.58 8.96 14.42
CA ARG A 631 3.91 10.36 14.19
C ARG A 631 3.77 10.69 12.71
N THR A 632 2.90 11.63 12.38
CA THR A 632 2.64 12.02 11.00
C THR A 632 2.05 13.43 10.90
N LYS A 633 2.32 14.05 9.76
CA LYS A 633 1.74 15.31 9.29
C LYS A 633 1.37 15.15 7.83
N ALA A 634 0.20 15.59 7.41
CA ALA A 634 -0.30 15.42 6.03
C ALA A 634 -0.88 16.74 5.49
N ARG A 635 -0.87 16.89 4.16
CA ARG A 635 -1.56 18.00 3.48
C ARG A 635 -3.06 17.72 3.43
N ASP A 636 -3.88 18.76 3.43
CA ASP A 636 -5.34 18.64 3.47
C ASP A 636 -5.89 17.77 2.34
N GLU A 637 -5.41 17.95 1.11
CA GLU A 637 -5.83 17.13 -0.03
C GLU A 637 -5.46 15.64 0.15
N ALA A 638 -4.31 15.38 0.77
CA ALA A 638 -3.92 14.00 1.10
C ALA A 638 -4.83 13.39 2.16
N VAL A 639 -5.24 14.15 3.17
CA VAL A 639 -6.18 13.71 4.21
C VAL A 639 -7.56 13.43 3.59
N LYS A 640 -8.08 14.32 2.75
CA LYS A 640 -9.36 14.12 2.04
C LYS A 640 -9.34 12.86 1.18
N ASN A 641 -8.25 12.65 0.42
CA ASN A 641 -8.08 11.45 -0.39
C ASN A 641 -7.98 10.19 0.50
N GLN A 642 -7.20 10.24 1.59
CA GLN A 642 -7.04 9.13 2.51
C GLN A 642 -8.39 8.67 3.07
N VAL A 643 -9.19 9.57 3.60
CA VAL A 643 -10.50 9.23 4.18
C VAL A 643 -11.44 8.56 3.16
N LYS A 644 -11.31 8.89 1.87
CA LYS A 644 -12.13 8.31 0.81
C LYS A 644 -11.61 6.95 0.30
N THR A 645 -10.29 6.71 0.34
CA THR A 645 -9.68 5.61 -0.42
C THR A 645 -8.86 4.62 0.40
N ASP A 646 -8.42 5.00 1.60
CA ASP A 646 -7.52 4.21 2.44
C ASP A 646 -8.26 3.66 3.66
N PRO A 647 -8.24 2.33 3.92
CA PRO A 647 -8.89 1.74 5.10
C PRO A 647 -8.19 2.09 6.41
N HIS A 648 -7.04 2.75 6.38
CA HIS A 648 -6.32 3.18 7.59
C HIS A 648 -6.82 4.55 8.06
N SER A 649 -7.13 4.66 9.33
CA SER A 649 -7.38 5.94 9.99
C SER A 649 -6.14 6.84 9.92
N PRO A 650 -6.28 8.19 9.90
CA PRO A 650 -5.14 9.10 9.98
C PRO A 650 -4.23 8.78 11.17
N GLY A 651 -2.90 8.85 10.97
CA GLY A 651 -1.91 8.38 11.94
C GLY A 651 -2.05 8.98 13.33
N MET A 652 -2.45 10.27 13.45
CA MET A 652 -2.72 10.86 14.75
C MET A 652 -3.78 10.10 15.56
N TYR A 653 -4.83 9.62 14.90
CA TYR A 653 -5.88 8.84 15.56
C TYR A 653 -5.42 7.43 15.90
N ARG A 654 -4.61 6.80 15.05
CA ARG A 654 -3.97 5.52 15.34
C ARG A 654 -3.06 5.61 16.58
N ALA A 655 -2.39 6.75 16.78
CA ALA A 655 -1.52 6.96 17.93
C ALA A 655 -2.24 6.94 19.27
N TYR A 656 -3.49 7.43 19.36
CA TYR A 656 -4.11 7.64 20.67
C TYR A 656 -5.48 6.97 20.87
N VAL A 657 -6.31 6.80 19.83
CA VAL A 657 -7.66 6.26 20.01
C VAL A 657 -7.65 4.82 20.53
N PRO A 658 -6.76 3.91 20.05
CA PRO A 658 -6.64 2.60 20.66
C PRO A 658 -6.33 2.67 22.16
N LEU A 659 -5.46 3.61 22.59
CA LEU A 659 -5.02 3.76 23.97
C LEU A 659 -6.16 4.17 24.91
N GLN A 660 -7.16 4.90 24.40
CA GLN A 660 -8.36 5.24 25.17
C GLN A 660 -9.16 3.99 25.62
N ASN A 661 -8.90 2.83 25.00
CA ASN A 661 -9.54 1.55 25.30
C ASN A 661 -8.63 0.59 26.13
N VAL A 662 -7.39 1.00 26.47
CA VAL A 662 -6.38 0.15 27.13
C VAL A 662 -6.20 0.57 28.58
N ASP A 663 -6.68 -0.24 29.52
CA ASP A 663 -6.64 0.08 30.96
C ASP A 663 -5.18 0.36 31.45
N ALA A 664 -4.19 -0.41 30.97
CA ALA A 664 -2.79 -0.22 31.33
C ALA A 664 -2.22 1.16 30.93
N PHE A 665 -2.79 1.82 29.91
CA PHE A 665 -2.43 3.19 29.56
C PHE A 665 -2.87 4.20 30.63
N TYR A 666 -4.06 3.96 31.20
CA TYR A 666 -4.58 4.78 32.29
C TYR A 666 -3.70 4.69 33.53
N ASP A 667 -3.26 3.48 33.85
CA ASP A 667 -2.35 3.24 34.99
C ASP A 667 -0.97 3.88 34.77
N ALA A 668 -0.39 3.70 33.57
CA ALA A 668 0.93 4.23 33.23
C ALA A 668 1.02 5.76 33.29
N PHE A 669 -0.05 6.47 32.90
CA PHE A 669 -0.09 7.95 32.85
C PHE A 669 -1.04 8.61 33.84
N ASN A 670 -1.66 7.83 34.74
CA ASN A 670 -2.60 8.31 35.75
C ASN A 670 -3.76 9.14 35.15
N ILE A 671 -4.38 8.59 34.08
CA ILE A 671 -5.49 9.22 33.36
C ILE A 671 -6.76 9.18 34.22
N LYS A 672 -7.44 10.30 34.34
CA LYS A 672 -8.58 10.51 35.25
C LYS A 672 -9.80 11.06 34.53
N PRO A 673 -11.00 10.90 35.12
CA PRO A 673 -12.19 11.61 34.65
C PRO A 673 -11.94 13.11 34.52
N GLY A 674 -12.26 13.66 33.35
CA GLY A 674 -12.01 15.06 32.97
C GLY A 674 -10.81 15.29 32.08
N ASP A 675 -9.88 14.30 31.96
CA ASP A 675 -8.81 14.37 31.00
C ASP A 675 -9.33 14.10 29.57
N GLY A 676 -8.71 14.71 28.55
CA GLY A 676 -9.11 14.57 27.14
C GLY A 676 -9.00 13.14 26.61
N MET A 677 -8.07 12.36 27.17
CA MET A 677 -7.89 10.94 26.82
C MET A 677 -8.86 9.99 27.55
N TYR A 678 -9.65 10.50 28.52
CA TYR A 678 -10.49 9.65 29.37
C TYR A 678 -11.74 9.15 28.65
N VAL A 679 -11.90 7.84 28.64
CA VAL A 679 -13.16 7.15 28.31
C VAL A 679 -13.57 6.32 29.51
N SER A 680 -14.85 6.39 29.92
CA SER A 680 -15.32 5.63 31.07
C SER A 680 -15.20 4.11 30.83
N PRO A 681 -14.93 3.30 31.87
CA PRO A 681 -14.66 1.88 31.71
C PRO A 681 -15.73 1.09 30.97
N ASP A 682 -17.01 1.49 31.14
CA ASP A 682 -18.18 0.89 30.48
C ASP A 682 -18.23 1.18 28.96
N LYS A 683 -17.56 2.24 28.51
CA LYS A 683 -17.47 2.64 27.07
C LYS A 683 -16.18 2.19 26.40
N ARG A 684 -15.23 1.65 27.14
CA ARG A 684 -13.99 1.12 26.56
C ARG A 684 -14.27 -0.15 25.79
N VAL A 685 -13.85 -0.19 24.53
CA VAL A 685 -14.03 -1.36 23.68
C VAL A 685 -12.95 -2.40 23.98
N LYS A 686 -13.36 -3.61 24.36
CA LYS A 686 -12.47 -4.73 24.70
C LYS A 686 -12.79 -5.91 23.78
N ILE A 687 -12.15 -5.97 22.61
CA ILE A 687 -12.33 -7.05 21.63
C ILE A 687 -11.33 -8.18 21.93
N TRP A 688 -10.04 -7.87 21.94
CA TRP A 688 -8.94 -8.84 22.17
C TRP A 688 -8.14 -8.52 23.41
#